data_19ffb0dd08259a01daaa6f1b6f5061f9
#
_entry.id   19ffb0dd08259a01daaa6f1b6f5061f9
#
_cell.length_a   1.000
_cell.length_b   1.000
_cell.length_c   1.000
_cell.angle_alpha   90.00
_cell.angle_beta   90.00
_cell.angle_gamma   90.00
#
_symmetry.space_group_name_H-M   'P 1'
#
loop_
_entity.id
_entity.type
_entity.pdbx_description
1 polymer ?
#
loop_
_entity_poly.entity_id
_entity_poly.type
_entity_poly.pdbx_seq_one_letter_code
_entity_poly.pdbx_strand_id
1 'polypeptide(L)'
;MGDKSFIFRFSDVEVREREFSLLKAGKVLAVEPKAFHVLLVLLRHPQELIPKEELLNSVWGDTAVTEGSLTRCIWLLRRLLGDDVNRPRYIETVATVGYRLVCNVEVSESASGDLHATDKANGLREGDFLATPANWGIAEANAKPLAPMHKAVISSNQPIEELPPTKAKRRPLYFGLAILGVAVAAAVALALWTAAFRTLSPPKVMRFTRLTNDGQGKFGPMVTDGSRIYFNELLPGPRHLVVQVSVKGGEATSVSVPLALPVVLDLSRDGTELLVADSGLENEGNIRFQVANSRLANVSSDPAALWVQPVAGGSPHRIGTILATDARFGPSTTSIIYGRGHDISAVSEDGSSSRKILSIDDNEGGAGSMPFAFRFSPDAQVFRFTQYDSAVDNLTIMEAAADGSRLHKMFGGCCGEWTPDGRYFIFQDRHEGRFDLWAVPEERRLSWRKRDDKPTQLTAGPLEFGYPLPSKDGKEIFAIGTSRRVELVRYDAHTSQFAPFLSGISAEHVAFSRDDQWVTYISYPEGTLWRCKVDGSERIQLTFPPLRVVLPRWSPDGKQIVFNAMLPGKSWNIYLISRDGGTAQRILPSDQFQMDANWSPDGQTLLFGGYRGGALRAGGGSLPIQNGPIYTIDLMTKRVSPLPGSSGFFSPRWSPDGKHIAAITMAHRTLMLFDVSTQKWTEAFGSAMGWEQWSHDGRYLYFSDYNPAQELHPRVVRLRLSDGKIEHIVDVQNLGRLTTGSLGAWFGLAPDDSLLFARNISTQEIYALEVDWP
;
A
#
# COMPACT_ATOMS: atom_id res chain seq x y z
N MET A 1 10.91 1.79 -36.42
CA MET A 1 11.41 0.40 -36.47
C MET A 1 10.35 -0.42 -35.74
N GLY A 2 9.63 -1.32 -36.46
CA GLY A 2 8.57 -2.13 -35.84
C GLY A 2 9.16 -3.05 -34.79
N ASP A 3 8.46 -3.14 -33.68
CA ASP A 3 8.82 -3.96 -32.53
C ASP A 3 8.72 -5.45 -32.96
N LYS A 4 9.90 -6.07 -33.18
CA LYS A 4 9.98 -7.49 -33.54
C LYS A 4 9.70 -8.32 -32.32
N SER A 5 8.67 -9.13 -32.35
CA SER A 5 8.30 -10.04 -31.27
C SER A 5 8.66 -11.47 -31.68
N PHE A 6 9.17 -12.26 -30.72
CA PHE A 6 9.70 -13.59 -30.97
C PHE A 6 8.85 -14.68 -30.31
N ILE A 7 8.84 -15.86 -30.94
CA ILE A 7 8.33 -17.10 -30.37
C ILE A 7 9.53 -18.03 -30.19
N PHE A 8 9.76 -18.49 -28.96
CA PHE A 8 10.84 -19.40 -28.60
C PHE A 8 10.26 -20.78 -28.36
N ARG A 9 10.89 -21.80 -28.94
CA ARG A 9 10.50 -23.21 -28.75
C ARG A 9 11.68 -24.05 -28.30
N PHE A 10 11.45 -24.87 -27.27
CA PHE A 10 12.45 -25.84 -26.80
C PHE A 10 11.74 -27.03 -26.14
N SER A 11 12.16 -28.26 -26.54
CA SER A 11 11.48 -29.49 -26.13
C SER A 11 9.95 -29.43 -26.36
N ASP A 12 9.16 -29.52 -25.29
CA ASP A 12 7.70 -29.43 -25.29
C ASP A 12 7.18 -28.03 -24.81
N VAL A 13 8.07 -27.04 -24.78
CA VAL A 13 7.78 -25.68 -24.28
C VAL A 13 7.77 -24.68 -25.42
N GLU A 14 6.75 -23.80 -25.42
CA GLU A 14 6.64 -22.65 -26.31
C GLU A 14 6.45 -21.37 -25.49
N VAL A 15 7.26 -20.35 -25.77
CA VAL A 15 7.18 -19.04 -25.11
C VAL A 15 6.88 -17.99 -26.16
N ARG A 16 5.74 -17.31 -26.02
CA ARG A 16 5.30 -16.26 -26.92
C ARG A 16 5.46 -14.89 -26.25
N GLU A 17 6.45 -14.17 -26.70
CA GLU A 17 6.84 -12.91 -26.07
C GLU A 17 5.71 -11.86 -26.08
N ARG A 18 5.07 -11.65 -27.22
CA ARG A 18 4.01 -10.65 -27.42
C ARG A 18 2.74 -10.98 -26.61
N GLU A 19 2.42 -12.26 -26.49
CA GLU A 19 1.21 -12.72 -25.79
C GLU A 19 1.47 -12.91 -24.29
N PHE A 20 2.72 -12.69 -23.84
CA PHE A 20 3.15 -12.94 -22.47
C PHE A 20 2.73 -14.34 -21.99
N SER A 21 2.88 -15.34 -22.84
CA SER A 21 2.38 -16.69 -22.59
C SER A 21 3.46 -17.74 -22.64
N LEU A 22 3.41 -18.67 -21.68
CA LEU A 22 4.25 -19.85 -21.57
C LEU A 22 3.36 -21.08 -21.75
N LEU A 23 3.66 -21.92 -22.74
CA LEU A 23 2.93 -23.16 -22.99
C LEU A 23 3.87 -24.35 -22.78
N LYS A 24 3.35 -25.42 -22.19
CA LYS A 24 4.05 -26.72 -22.11
C LYS A 24 3.13 -27.84 -22.59
N ALA A 25 3.58 -28.64 -23.51
CA ALA A 25 2.76 -29.66 -24.18
C ALA A 25 1.40 -29.12 -24.66
N GLY A 26 1.39 -27.90 -25.22
CA GLY A 26 0.20 -27.20 -25.70
C GLY A 26 -0.73 -26.60 -24.64
N LYS A 27 -0.42 -26.76 -23.34
CA LYS A 27 -1.19 -26.16 -22.23
C LYS A 27 -0.54 -24.87 -21.75
N VAL A 28 -1.33 -23.80 -21.63
CA VAL A 28 -0.86 -22.53 -21.08
C VAL A 28 -0.58 -22.68 -19.59
N LEU A 29 0.62 -22.27 -19.18
CA LEU A 29 1.05 -22.23 -17.78
C LEU A 29 1.01 -20.80 -17.27
N ALA A 30 0.43 -20.60 -16.09
CA ALA A 30 0.47 -19.31 -15.41
C ALA A 30 1.88 -19.06 -14.87
N VAL A 31 2.53 -18.00 -15.33
CA VAL A 31 3.89 -17.61 -14.95
C VAL A 31 3.88 -16.19 -14.38
N GLU A 32 4.61 -15.96 -13.30
CA GLU A 32 4.76 -14.63 -12.71
C GLU A 32 5.53 -13.70 -13.68
N PRO A 33 5.14 -12.39 -13.80
CA PRO A 33 5.75 -11.47 -14.76
C PRO A 33 7.29 -11.40 -14.68
N LYS A 34 7.86 -11.32 -13.48
CA LYS A 34 9.31 -11.26 -13.29
C LYS A 34 9.99 -12.59 -13.67
N ALA A 35 9.37 -13.73 -13.34
CA ALA A 35 9.87 -15.04 -13.75
C ALA A 35 9.81 -15.20 -15.28
N PHE A 36 8.75 -14.69 -15.93
CA PHE A 36 8.66 -14.67 -17.39
C PHE A 36 9.77 -13.82 -18.03
N HIS A 37 10.05 -12.63 -17.49
CA HIS A 37 11.16 -11.81 -17.98
C HIS A 37 12.53 -12.47 -17.77
N VAL A 38 12.76 -13.12 -16.62
CA VAL A 38 13.99 -13.92 -16.39
C VAL A 38 14.12 -15.00 -17.46
N LEU A 39 13.02 -15.70 -17.77
CA LEU A 39 13.01 -16.71 -18.83
C LEU A 39 13.33 -16.12 -20.21
N LEU A 40 12.77 -14.96 -20.54
CA LEU A 40 13.06 -14.27 -21.81
C LEU A 40 14.53 -13.89 -21.94
N VAL A 41 15.16 -13.39 -20.86
CA VAL A 41 16.60 -13.07 -20.87
C VAL A 41 17.41 -14.33 -21.12
N LEU A 42 17.11 -15.44 -20.44
CA LEU A 42 17.79 -16.73 -20.65
C LEU A 42 17.58 -17.28 -22.08
N LEU A 43 16.38 -17.12 -22.65
CA LEU A 43 16.05 -17.57 -24.01
C LEU A 43 16.72 -16.76 -25.12
N ARG A 44 17.06 -15.50 -24.84
CA ARG A 44 17.82 -14.64 -25.77
C ARG A 44 19.31 -14.95 -25.78
N HIS A 45 19.82 -15.62 -24.74
CA HIS A 45 21.21 -16.01 -24.57
C HIS A 45 21.33 -17.53 -24.30
N PRO A 46 20.87 -18.40 -25.24
CA PRO A 46 20.89 -19.84 -25.04
C PRO A 46 22.33 -20.34 -24.92
N GLN A 47 22.57 -21.22 -23.94
CA GLN A 47 23.86 -21.82 -23.61
C GLN A 47 24.93 -20.86 -23.05
N GLU A 48 24.66 -19.58 -22.95
CA GLU A 48 25.52 -18.60 -22.30
C GLU A 48 25.26 -18.55 -20.77
N LEU A 49 26.34 -18.40 -20.01
CA LEU A 49 26.25 -18.20 -18.57
C LEU A 49 25.99 -16.73 -18.31
N ILE A 50 24.80 -16.41 -17.80
CA ILE A 50 24.42 -15.05 -17.45
C ILE A 50 24.67 -14.83 -15.95
N PRO A 51 25.51 -13.86 -15.57
CA PRO A 51 25.76 -13.50 -14.16
C PRO A 51 24.47 -13.08 -13.44
N LYS A 52 24.38 -13.36 -12.13
CA LYS A 52 23.23 -12.98 -11.31
C LYS A 52 22.94 -11.47 -11.36
N GLU A 53 24.01 -10.67 -11.33
CA GLU A 53 23.90 -9.21 -11.38
C GLU A 53 23.31 -8.72 -12.71
N GLU A 54 23.71 -9.34 -13.83
CA GLU A 54 23.17 -9.01 -15.14
C GLU A 54 21.70 -9.40 -15.27
N LEU A 55 21.28 -10.56 -14.75
CA LEU A 55 19.86 -10.96 -14.69
C LEU A 55 19.04 -10.03 -13.80
N LEU A 56 19.58 -9.60 -12.66
CA LEU A 56 18.94 -8.64 -11.78
C LEU A 56 18.77 -7.29 -12.48
N ASN A 57 19.81 -6.76 -13.10
CA ASN A 57 19.76 -5.50 -13.80
C ASN A 57 18.80 -5.52 -15.01
N SER A 58 18.84 -6.61 -15.80
CA SER A 58 17.99 -6.74 -16.99
C SER A 58 16.49 -6.87 -16.67
N VAL A 59 16.14 -7.51 -15.55
CA VAL A 59 14.74 -7.81 -15.19
C VAL A 59 14.16 -6.79 -14.21
N TRP A 60 14.95 -6.25 -13.32
CA TRP A 60 14.48 -5.31 -12.30
C TRP A 60 14.97 -3.87 -12.51
N GLY A 61 15.96 -3.66 -13.41
CA GLY A 61 16.52 -2.33 -13.68
C GLY A 61 17.07 -1.70 -12.41
N ASP A 62 16.71 -0.45 -12.18
CA ASP A 62 17.16 0.33 -11.01
C ASP A 62 16.45 -0.04 -9.70
N THR A 63 15.57 -1.06 -9.71
CA THR A 63 14.89 -1.52 -8.48
C THR A 63 15.85 -2.38 -7.66
N ALA A 64 16.23 -1.93 -6.48
CA ALA A 64 17.08 -2.70 -5.57
C ALA A 64 16.34 -3.97 -5.10
N VAL A 65 16.76 -5.12 -5.61
CA VAL A 65 16.25 -6.44 -5.22
C VAL A 65 17.39 -7.33 -4.75
N THR A 66 17.10 -8.22 -3.81
CA THR A 66 18.09 -9.19 -3.32
C THR A 66 18.21 -10.37 -4.30
N GLU A 67 19.34 -11.08 -4.27
CA GLU A 67 19.53 -12.33 -5.01
C GLU A 67 18.42 -13.37 -4.72
N GLY A 68 17.77 -13.28 -3.57
CA GLY A 68 16.63 -14.10 -3.20
C GLY A 68 15.45 -13.98 -4.17
N SER A 69 15.21 -12.79 -4.73
CA SER A 69 14.14 -12.56 -5.73
C SER A 69 14.43 -13.30 -7.03
N LEU A 70 15.67 -13.27 -7.50
CA LEU A 70 16.10 -14.02 -8.69
C LEU A 70 16.04 -15.52 -8.42
N THR A 71 16.52 -15.97 -7.27
CA THR A 71 16.49 -17.40 -6.87
C THR A 71 15.04 -17.91 -6.82
N ARG A 72 14.10 -17.10 -6.32
CA ARG A 72 12.66 -17.42 -6.33
C ARG A 72 12.13 -17.55 -7.76
N CYS A 73 12.46 -16.63 -8.66
CA CYS A 73 12.03 -16.71 -10.07
C CYS A 73 12.55 -17.97 -10.75
N ILE A 74 13.81 -18.33 -10.55
CA ILE A 74 14.40 -19.56 -11.07
C ILE A 74 13.72 -20.80 -10.49
N TRP A 75 13.44 -20.82 -9.19
CA TRP A 75 12.68 -21.91 -8.56
C TRP A 75 11.28 -22.08 -9.16
N LEU A 76 10.56 -20.97 -9.39
CA LEU A 76 9.25 -20.98 -10.03
C LEU A 76 9.32 -21.53 -11.46
N LEU A 77 10.29 -21.07 -12.25
CA LEU A 77 10.50 -21.56 -13.62
C LEU A 77 10.78 -23.05 -13.64
N ARG A 78 11.68 -23.54 -12.78
CA ARG A 78 11.95 -24.98 -12.67
C ARG A 78 10.71 -25.78 -12.32
N ARG A 79 9.93 -25.31 -11.36
CA ARG A 79 8.68 -25.95 -10.96
C ARG A 79 7.68 -26.02 -12.13
N LEU A 80 7.51 -24.94 -12.88
CA LEU A 80 6.60 -24.85 -14.03
C LEU A 80 7.07 -25.75 -15.18
N LEU A 81 8.37 -25.75 -15.46
CA LEU A 81 8.98 -26.54 -16.55
C LEU A 81 9.17 -28.01 -16.15
N GLY A 82 9.05 -28.38 -14.88
CA GLY A 82 9.38 -29.71 -14.38
C GLY A 82 10.87 -30.01 -14.46
N ASP A 83 11.70 -29.01 -14.11
CA ASP A 83 13.16 -29.09 -14.17
C ASP A 83 13.77 -29.42 -12.79
N ASP A 84 14.81 -30.25 -12.75
CA ASP A 84 15.48 -30.67 -11.51
C ASP A 84 16.80 -29.92 -11.32
N VAL A 85 17.03 -29.38 -10.12
CA VAL A 85 18.23 -28.60 -9.79
C VAL A 85 19.51 -29.41 -9.87
N ASN A 86 19.45 -30.73 -9.56
CA ASN A 86 20.60 -31.64 -9.56
C ASN A 86 20.84 -32.31 -10.94
N ARG A 87 19.83 -32.31 -11.82
CA ARG A 87 19.90 -32.81 -13.20
C ARG A 87 19.14 -31.88 -14.15
N PRO A 88 19.66 -30.67 -14.37
CA PRO A 88 18.97 -29.65 -15.11
C PRO A 88 18.77 -30.04 -16.58
N ARG A 89 17.52 -29.98 -17.02
CA ARG A 89 17.15 -30.16 -18.44
C ARG A 89 17.06 -28.83 -19.16
N TYR A 90 16.74 -27.76 -18.42
CA TYR A 90 16.51 -26.44 -18.98
C TYR A 90 17.40 -25.37 -18.33
N ILE A 91 17.40 -25.23 -17.02
CA ILE A 91 18.11 -24.15 -16.32
C ILE A 91 19.18 -24.71 -15.38
N GLU A 92 20.43 -24.51 -15.72
CA GLU A 92 21.58 -24.87 -14.89
C GLU A 92 21.93 -23.74 -13.94
N THR A 93 22.30 -24.07 -12.70
CA THR A 93 22.88 -23.10 -11.74
C THR A 93 24.39 -23.29 -11.70
N VAL A 94 25.14 -22.25 -12.02
CA VAL A 94 26.56 -22.17 -11.72
C VAL A 94 26.74 -21.47 -10.39
N ALA A 95 27.08 -22.23 -9.37
CA ALA A 95 27.13 -21.75 -7.98
C ALA A 95 27.92 -20.45 -7.85
N THR A 96 27.38 -19.49 -7.09
CA THR A 96 27.90 -18.13 -6.87
C THR A 96 27.96 -17.20 -8.09
N VAL A 97 27.92 -17.72 -9.32
CA VAL A 97 28.12 -16.95 -10.56
C VAL A 97 26.81 -16.54 -11.23
N GLY A 98 25.95 -17.50 -11.62
CA GLY A 98 24.76 -17.19 -12.39
C GLY A 98 23.95 -18.38 -12.85
N TYR A 99 23.20 -18.19 -13.93
CA TYR A 99 22.31 -19.20 -14.51
C TYR A 99 22.54 -19.32 -16.01
N ARG A 100 22.29 -20.51 -16.55
CA ARG A 100 22.45 -20.81 -17.97
C ARG A 100 21.28 -21.65 -18.46
N LEU A 101 20.76 -21.34 -19.65
CA LEU A 101 19.82 -22.24 -20.35
C LEU A 101 20.60 -23.29 -21.09
N VAL A 102 20.41 -24.58 -20.77
CA VAL A 102 21.22 -25.71 -21.33
C VAL A 102 20.54 -26.42 -22.47
N CYS A 103 19.31 -26.10 -22.82
CA CYS A 103 18.59 -26.68 -23.94
C CYS A 103 18.77 -25.87 -25.24
N ASN A 104 18.59 -26.53 -26.39
CA ASN A 104 18.53 -25.84 -27.69
C ASN A 104 17.21 -25.09 -27.83
N VAL A 105 17.27 -23.89 -28.35
CA VAL A 105 16.11 -22.99 -28.53
C VAL A 105 15.95 -22.69 -30.02
N GLU A 106 14.78 -22.95 -30.56
CA GLU A 106 14.36 -22.48 -31.87
C GLU A 106 13.64 -21.13 -31.73
N VAL A 107 14.08 -20.15 -32.51
CA VAL A 107 13.52 -18.79 -32.48
C VAL A 107 12.82 -18.53 -33.82
N SER A 108 11.56 -18.11 -33.78
CA SER A 108 10.81 -17.66 -34.95
C SER A 108 10.24 -16.27 -34.73
N GLU A 109 10.27 -15.41 -35.76
CA GLU A 109 9.59 -14.09 -35.68
C GLU A 109 8.07 -14.29 -35.74
N SER A 110 7.33 -13.62 -34.89
CA SER A 110 5.87 -13.59 -34.95
C SER A 110 5.45 -12.75 -36.16
N ALA A 111 4.93 -13.38 -37.20
CA ALA A 111 4.43 -12.70 -38.39
C ALA A 111 3.22 -11.85 -38.02
N SER A 112 3.20 -10.58 -38.45
CA SER A 112 2.02 -9.72 -38.42
C SER A 112 1.07 -10.20 -39.51
N GLY A 113 0.09 -11.02 -39.14
CA GLY A 113 -0.95 -11.47 -40.05
C GLY A 113 -1.26 -12.95 -39.90
N ASP A 114 -2.35 -13.22 -39.21
CA ASP A 114 -3.36 -14.23 -39.55
C ASP A 114 -4.29 -14.45 -38.35
N LEU A 115 -5.29 -13.58 -38.30
CA LEU A 115 -6.57 -13.86 -37.66
C LEU A 115 -7.63 -13.86 -38.78
N HIS A 116 -7.75 -14.97 -39.53
CA HIS A 116 -8.97 -15.29 -40.27
C HIS A 116 -8.93 -16.74 -40.77
N ALA A 117 -9.74 -17.56 -40.13
CA ALA A 117 -10.59 -18.63 -40.63
C ALA A 117 -10.94 -19.52 -39.45
N THR A 118 -12.12 -19.65 -39.05
CA THR A 118 -13.44 -20.01 -39.45
C THR A 118 -14.40 -19.74 -38.30
N ASP A 119 -15.47 -19.06 -38.40
CA ASP A 119 -16.77 -19.56 -38.80
C ASP A 119 -17.77 -18.42 -39.08
N LYS A 120 -18.55 -18.64 -40.14
CA LYS A 120 -19.66 -17.80 -40.53
C LYS A 120 -20.87 -17.97 -39.62
N ALA A 121 -21.47 -16.89 -39.15
CA ALA A 121 -22.88 -16.59 -39.40
C ALA A 121 -23.36 -15.36 -38.62
N ASN A 122 -24.02 -14.51 -39.37
CA ASN A 122 -25.02 -13.49 -39.05
C ASN A 122 -24.56 -12.12 -38.51
N GLY A 123 -24.68 -11.25 -39.50
CA GLY A 123 -24.66 -9.83 -39.50
C GLY A 123 -25.60 -9.09 -38.56
N LEU A 124 -25.17 -7.89 -38.30
CA LEU A 124 -25.98 -6.67 -38.35
C LEU A 124 -25.05 -5.45 -38.18
N ARG A 125 -25.45 -4.43 -38.92
CA ARG A 125 -24.84 -3.21 -39.40
C ARG A 125 -24.15 -2.29 -38.39
N GLU A 126 -23.16 -1.58 -38.95
CA GLU A 126 -22.48 -0.35 -38.54
C GLU A 126 -23.39 0.76 -37.97
N GLY A 127 -22.78 1.54 -37.08
CA GLY A 127 -23.24 2.85 -36.65
C GLY A 127 -22.18 3.55 -35.81
N ASP A 128 -21.47 4.47 -36.46
CA ASP A 128 -20.53 5.48 -36.01
C ASP A 128 -20.51 5.87 -34.53
N PHE A 129 -19.28 5.95 -33.96
CA PHE A 129 -18.86 7.15 -33.25
C PHE A 129 -17.33 7.22 -33.16
N LEU A 130 -16.79 8.17 -33.90
CA LEU A 130 -15.40 8.69 -33.81
C LEU A 130 -15.18 9.40 -32.47
N ALA A 131 -14.08 9.06 -31.81
CA ALA A 131 -13.39 9.99 -30.93
C ALA A 131 -11.90 9.69 -30.95
N THR A 132 -11.14 10.60 -31.51
CA THR A 132 -9.70 10.64 -31.63
C THR A 132 -8.99 10.85 -30.29
N PRO A 133 -7.84 10.23 -30.05
CA PRO A 133 -6.95 10.64 -28.96
C PRO A 133 -5.96 11.70 -29.44
N ALA A 134 -5.72 12.66 -28.55
CA ALA A 134 -4.83 13.79 -28.76
C ALA A 134 -3.36 13.38 -28.94
N ASN A 135 -2.74 13.95 -29.97
CA ASN A 135 -1.33 13.92 -30.32
C ASN A 135 -0.45 14.58 -29.25
N TRP A 136 0.57 13.87 -28.83
CA TRP A 136 1.78 14.48 -28.28
C TRP A 136 2.88 14.38 -29.35
N GLY A 137 3.18 15.51 -29.96
CA GLY A 137 4.23 15.63 -30.97
C GLY A 137 5.63 15.49 -30.36
N ILE A 138 6.40 14.61 -30.95
CA ILE A 138 7.86 14.56 -30.78
C ILE A 138 8.47 15.17 -32.06
N ALA A 139 9.23 16.22 -31.87
CA ALA A 139 9.96 16.90 -32.96
C ALA A 139 11.13 16.02 -33.43
N GLU A 140 11.10 15.64 -34.69
CA GLU A 140 12.23 15.03 -35.39
C GLU A 140 13.29 16.07 -35.71
N ALA A 141 14.52 15.84 -35.27
CA ALA A 141 15.69 16.54 -35.71
C ALA A 141 16.35 15.78 -36.88
N ASN A 142 16.34 16.43 -38.05
CA ASN A 142 16.99 15.98 -39.29
C ASN A 142 18.49 15.77 -39.11
N ALA A 143 18.99 14.57 -39.35
CA ALA A 143 20.39 14.29 -39.63
C ALA A 143 20.54 13.82 -41.09
N LYS A 144 21.27 14.59 -41.86
CA LYS A 144 21.71 14.26 -43.24
C LYS A 144 22.77 13.14 -43.20
N PRO A 145 22.77 12.20 -44.18
CA PRO A 145 23.78 11.17 -44.26
C PRO A 145 25.10 11.68 -44.92
N LEU A 146 26.21 11.24 -44.34
CA LEU A 146 27.56 11.42 -44.90
C LEU A 146 27.84 10.35 -45.95
N ALA A 147 28.36 10.80 -47.11
CA ALA A 147 28.76 9.98 -48.23
C ALA A 147 30.15 9.30 -48.00
N PRO A 148 30.46 8.17 -48.67
CA PRO A 148 31.65 7.37 -48.39
C PRO A 148 32.91 7.96 -49.01
N MET A 149 34.01 7.91 -48.25
CA MET A 149 35.36 8.30 -48.73
C MET A 149 36.00 7.20 -49.59
N HIS A 150 36.39 7.58 -50.81
CA HIS A 150 37.22 6.76 -51.69
C HIS A 150 38.69 6.78 -51.24
N LYS A 151 39.33 5.63 -51.27
CA LYS A 151 40.77 5.45 -51.14
C LYS A 151 41.47 6.00 -52.40
N ALA A 152 42.40 6.92 -52.24
CA ALA A 152 43.34 7.31 -53.31
C ALA A 152 44.72 6.73 -53.02
N VAL A 153 45.27 6.07 -54.03
CA VAL A 153 46.61 5.49 -54.08
C VAL A 153 47.60 6.59 -54.47
N ILE A 154 48.69 6.70 -53.71
CA ILE A 154 49.79 7.62 -54.00
C ILE A 154 50.83 6.91 -54.88
N SER A 155 51.12 7.49 -56.04
CA SER A 155 52.30 7.15 -56.85
C SER A 155 53.26 8.30 -56.85
N SER A 156 54.54 7.99 -56.73
CA SER A 156 55.73 8.80 -56.55
C SER A 156 56.22 9.47 -57.78
N ASN A 157 57.04 10.47 -57.56
CA ASN A 157 58.18 11.06 -58.32
C ASN A 157 58.03 12.48 -58.88
N GLN A 158 58.83 13.31 -58.29
CA GLN A 158 59.88 14.21 -58.93
C GLN A 158 60.01 15.54 -58.18
N PRO A 159 61.04 16.41 -58.42
CA PRO A 159 62.29 16.38 -57.71
C PRO A 159 62.53 17.67 -56.90
N ILE A 160 63.61 17.64 -56.13
CA ILE A 160 64.06 18.65 -55.17
C ILE A 160 64.47 19.92 -55.87
N GLU A 161 63.94 21.09 -55.52
CA GLU A 161 64.44 22.43 -55.85
C GLU A 161 64.81 23.11 -54.52
N GLU A 162 66.09 23.50 -54.45
CA GLU A 162 66.70 24.18 -53.30
C GLU A 162 66.19 25.65 -53.20
N LEU A 163 65.69 26.01 -52.01
CA LEU A 163 65.41 27.38 -51.65
C LEU A 163 66.33 27.86 -50.53
N PRO A 164 66.69 29.12 -50.49
CA PRO A 164 67.77 29.67 -49.69
C PRO A 164 67.43 29.84 -48.20
N PRO A 165 68.40 29.95 -47.29
CA PRO A 165 68.21 29.92 -45.85
C PRO A 165 67.52 31.19 -45.36
N THR A 166 66.32 30.99 -44.81
CA THR A 166 65.61 32.05 -44.09
C THR A 166 66.04 32.07 -42.62
N LYS A 167 66.45 33.26 -42.18
CA LYS A 167 66.84 33.58 -40.78
C LYS A 167 65.83 33.20 -39.77
N ALA A 168 66.21 32.35 -38.81
CA ALA A 168 65.39 31.94 -37.64
C ALA A 168 65.07 33.19 -36.79
N LYS A 169 63.80 33.62 -36.78
CA LYS A 169 63.24 34.51 -35.76
C LYS A 169 62.97 33.73 -34.51
N ARG A 170 63.67 33.98 -33.40
CA ARG A 170 63.40 33.49 -32.08
C ARG A 170 61.95 33.89 -31.71
N ARG A 171 61.03 32.93 -31.67
CA ARG A 171 59.64 33.07 -31.10
C ARG A 171 59.78 33.20 -29.59
N PRO A 172 59.13 34.15 -28.92
CA PRO A 172 59.25 34.34 -27.50
C PRO A 172 58.60 33.17 -26.72
N LEU A 173 59.26 32.81 -25.62
CA LEU A 173 58.90 31.72 -24.68
C LEU A 173 57.46 31.85 -24.15
N TYR A 174 56.83 32.98 -24.30
CA TYR A 174 55.46 33.27 -23.86
C TYR A 174 54.35 32.50 -24.61
N PHE A 175 54.61 32.02 -25.84
CA PHE A 175 53.59 31.22 -26.57
C PHE A 175 53.41 29.81 -26.00
N GLY A 176 54.47 29.20 -25.48
CA GLY A 176 54.39 27.90 -24.80
C GLY A 176 53.67 27.99 -23.45
N LEU A 177 53.90 29.07 -22.69
CA LEU A 177 53.21 29.32 -21.42
C LEU A 177 51.71 29.62 -21.62
N ALA A 178 51.33 30.30 -22.70
CA ALA A 178 49.93 30.58 -23.02
C ALA A 178 49.17 29.28 -23.40
N ILE A 179 49.80 28.41 -24.20
CA ILE A 179 49.19 27.10 -24.55
C ILE A 179 49.07 26.20 -23.34
N LEU A 180 50.08 26.18 -22.46
CA LEU A 180 50.01 25.40 -21.17
C LEU A 180 48.91 25.97 -20.28
N GLY A 181 48.75 27.29 -20.18
CA GLY A 181 47.68 27.93 -19.41
C GLY A 181 46.29 27.58 -19.94
N VAL A 182 46.09 27.58 -21.25
CA VAL A 182 44.83 27.17 -21.89
C VAL A 182 44.56 25.66 -21.69
N ALA A 183 45.58 24.82 -21.78
CA ALA A 183 45.43 23.37 -21.54
C ALA A 183 45.07 23.07 -20.08
N VAL A 184 45.69 23.74 -19.10
CA VAL A 184 45.35 23.63 -17.69
C VAL A 184 43.96 24.16 -17.42
N ALA A 185 43.56 25.29 -17.98
CA ALA A 185 42.20 25.82 -17.84
C ALA A 185 41.18 24.90 -18.48
N ALA A 186 41.45 24.29 -19.62
CA ALA A 186 40.59 23.30 -20.27
C ALA A 186 40.50 22.00 -19.44
N ALA A 187 41.60 21.51 -18.86
CA ALA A 187 41.62 20.36 -17.97
C ALA A 187 40.84 20.62 -16.67
N VAL A 188 40.99 21.80 -16.07
CA VAL A 188 40.21 22.24 -14.92
C VAL A 188 38.72 22.38 -15.26
N ALA A 189 38.42 23.01 -16.43
CA ALA A 189 37.02 23.11 -16.89
C ALA A 189 36.42 21.73 -17.18
N LEU A 190 37.17 20.79 -17.75
CA LEU A 190 36.74 19.41 -17.98
C LEU A 190 36.58 18.65 -16.67
N ALA A 191 37.50 18.83 -15.73
CA ALA A 191 37.42 18.23 -14.39
C ALA A 191 36.21 18.79 -13.60
N LEU A 192 35.99 20.09 -13.65
CA LEU A 192 34.79 20.74 -13.09
C LEU A 192 33.53 20.33 -13.84
N TRP A 193 33.58 20.15 -15.15
CA TRP A 193 32.47 19.68 -15.97
C TRP A 193 32.13 18.21 -15.64
N THR A 194 33.13 17.31 -15.57
CA THR A 194 32.91 15.89 -15.18
C THR A 194 32.48 15.75 -13.72
N ALA A 195 33.04 16.55 -12.80
CA ALA A 195 32.58 16.62 -11.41
C ALA A 195 31.15 17.18 -11.33
N ALA A 196 30.86 18.15 -12.23
CA ALA A 196 29.55 18.75 -12.35
C ALA A 196 28.49 17.80 -12.94
N PHE A 197 28.85 16.85 -13.79
CA PHE A 197 27.94 15.88 -14.42
C PHE A 197 27.99 14.47 -13.82
N ARG A 198 28.70 14.28 -12.72
CA ARG A 198 28.51 13.05 -11.92
C ARG A 198 27.06 13.04 -11.43
N THR A 199 26.25 12.16 -11.98
CA THR A 199 24.97 11.80 -11.38
C THR A 199 25.31 11.22 -10.02
N LEU A 200 24.92 11.90 -8.94
CA LEU A 200 25.02 11.34 -7.60
C LEU A 200 24.19 10.04 -7.59
N SER A 201 24.74 8.95 -7.07
CA SER A 201 23.97 7.73 -6.86
C SER A 201 22.78 8.06 -5.94
N PRO A 202 21.61 7.43 -6.13
CA PRO A 202 20.49 7.66 -5.22
C PRO A 202 20.87 7.20 -3.80
N PRO A 203 20.27 7.81 -2.76
CA PRO A 203 20.48 7.36 -1.38
C PRO A 203 20.06 5.90 -1.23
N LYS A 204 20.81 5.13 -0.43
CA LYS A 204 20.59 3.70 -0.29
C LYS A 204 20.71 3.25 1.17
N VAL A 205 19.75 2.44 1.64
CA VAL A 205 19.86 1.77 2.94
C VAL A 205 20.84 0.60 2.83
N MET A 206 21.87 0.62 3.65
CA MET A 206 22.95 -0.37 3.64
C MET A 206 22.73 -1.48 4.65
N ARG A 207 22.10 -1.17 5.78
CA ARG A 207 21.88 -2.10 6.88
C ARG A 207 20.60 -1.77 7.63
N PHE A 208 19.96 -2.83 8.14
CA PHE A 208 18.82 -2.76 9.06
C PHE A 208 19.21 -3.38 10.38
N THR A 209 19.12 -2.64 11.46
CA THR A 209 19.38 -3.13 12.82
C THR A 209 18.12 -2.98 13.65
N ARG A 210 17.59 -4.08 14.19
CA ARG A 210 16.43 -4.06 15.09
C ARG A 210 16.84 -3.57 16.46
N LEU A 211 16.19 -2.53 17.00
CA LEU A 211 16.48 -1.91 18.28
C LEU A 211 15.59 -2.43 19.42
N THR A 212 14.34 -2.84 19.11
CA THR A 212 13.40 -3.42 20.09
C THR A 212 12.99 -4.83 19.69
N ASN A 213 12.57 -5.66 20.65
CA ASN A 213 12.13 -7.05 20.43
C ASN A 213 11.16 -7.51 21.53
N ASP A 214 10.21 -6.67 21.91
CA ASP A 214 9.23 -6.95 22.96
C ASP A 214 7.89 -7.45 22.41
N GLY A 215 7.68 -7.36 21.08
CA GLY A 215 6.46 -7.78 20.40
C GLY A 215 5.24 -6.91 20.69
N GLN A 216 5.42 -5.78 21.38
CA GLN A 216 4.34 -4.84 21.65
C GLN A 216 4.01 -4.00 20.42
N GLY A 217 2.75 -3.56 20.31
CA GLY A 217 2.35 -2.64 19.26
C GLY A 217 2.99 -1.26 19.47
N LYS A 218 3.66 -0.74 18.43
CA LYS A 218 4.33 0.58 18.46
C LYS A 218 3.73 1.51 17.44
N PHE A 219 3.63 2.78 17.79
CA PHE A 219 3.15 3.81 16.86
C PHE A 219 3.89 5.13 17.08
N GLY A 220 3.91 5.92 16.00
CA GLY A 220 4.53 7.23 16.02
C GLY A 220 3.58 8.36 16.47
N PRO A 221 4.09 9.56 16.51
CA PRO A 221 5.44 9.90 16.08
C PRO A 221 6.53 9.38 17.03
N MET A 222 7.75 9.32 16.51
CA MET A 222 8.95 9.09 17.30
C MET A 222 9.76 10.38 17.38
N VAL A 223 10.46 10.58 18.50
CA VAL A 223 11.35 11.72 18.70
C VAL A 223 12.66 11.29 19.39
N THR A 224 13.76 12.04 19.23
CA THR A 224 15.05 11.66 19.79
C THR A 224 15.83 12.84 20.37
N ASP A 225 16.45 12.61 21.54
CA ASP A 225 17.45 13.50 22.13
C ASP A 225 18.87 13.25 21.57
N GLY A 226 19.02 12.23 20.69
CA GLY A 226 20.28 11.76 20.11
C GLY A 226 20.92 10.60 20.86
N SER A 227 20.49 10.31 22.10
CA SER A 227 20.90 9.15 22.89
C SER A 227 19.77 8.12 23.06
N ARG A 228 18.53 8.58 23.04
CA ARG A 228 17.32 7.79 23.20
C ARG A 228 16.29 8.15 22.12
N ILE A 229 15.40 7.20 21.86
CA ILE A 229 14.22 7.36 21.02
C ILE A 229 13.01 7.24 21.93
N TYR A 230 12.12 8.24 21.91
CA TYR A 230 10.84 8.23 22.61
C TYR A 230 9.74 7.91 21.61
N PHE A 231 8.81 7.05 21.98
CA PHE A 231 7.72 6.57 21.10
C PHE A 231 6.53 6.11 21.93
N ASN A 232 5.44 5.76 21.25
CA ASN A 232 4.22 5.29 21.87
C ASN A 232 4.09 3.77 21.73
N GLU A 233 3.65 3.10 22.80
CA GLU A 233 3.45 1.65 22.85
C GLU A 233 2.04 1.32 23.29
N LEU A 234 1.42 0.34 22.59
CA LEU A 234 0.10 -0.17 22.89
C LEU A 234 0.17 -1.29 23.91
N LEU A 235 -0.58 -1.15 24.98
CA LEU A 235 -0.79 -2.23 25.96
C LEU A 235 -2.06 -3.03 25.64
N PRO A 236 -2.20 -4.25 26.14
CA PRO A 236 -3.48 -4.94 26.11
C PRO A 236 -4.59 -4.10 26.75
N GLY A 237 -5.69 -3.92 26.04
CA GLY A 237 -6.77 -3.02 26.44
C GLY A 237 -6.64 -1.64 25.76
N PRO A 238 -7.29 -0.59 26.31
CA PRO A 238 -7.30 0.76 25.72
C PRO A 238 -6.10 1.61 26.11
N ARG A 239 -5.15 1.07 26.83
CA ARG A 239 -4.03 1.84 27.39
C ARG A 239 -2.84 1.86 26.46
N HIS A 240 -2.14 2.97 26.46
CA HIS A 240 -0.84 3.13 25.83
C HIS A 240 0.11 3.90 26.76
N LEU A 241 1.38 3.76 26.48
CA LEU A 241 2.45 4.37 27.27
C LEU A 241 3.39 5.14 26.35
N VAL A 242 4.01 6.16 26.90
CA VAL A 242 5.21 6.74 26.33
C VAL A 242 6.40 5.90 26.80
N VAL A 243 7.20 5.45 25.87
CA VAL A 243 8.31 4.51 26.08
C VAL A 243 9.59 5.09 25.49
N GLN A 244 10.73 4.72 26.02
CA GLN A 244 12.05 5.09 25.52
C GLN A 244 12.93 3.86 25.30
N VAL A 245 13.81 3.95 24.30
CA VAL A 245 14.88 2.97 24.04
C VAL A 245 16.15 3.70 23.65
N SER A 246 17.33 3.13 23.97
CA SER A 246 18.60 3.67 23.49
C SER A 246 18.67 3.64 21.96
N VAL A 247 19.29 4.64 21.31
CA VAL A 247 19.58 4.63 19.87
C VAL A 247 20.46 3.43 19.44
N LYS A 248 21.12 2.77 20.39
CA LYS A 248 21.91 1.54 20.17
C LYS A 248 21.09 0.26 20.39
N GLY A 249 19.81 0.39 20.72
CA GLY A 249 18.95 -0.72 21.07
C GLY A 249 19.05 -1.12 22.55
N GLY A 250 18.27 -2.12 22.92
CA GLY A 250 18.17 -2.64 24.26
C GLY A 250 16.75 -2.79 24.75
N GLU A 251 16.56 -2.88 26.06
CA GLU A 251 15.26 -2.97 26.71
C GLU A 251 14.54 -1.62 26.61
N ALA A 252 13.28 -1.66 26.15
CA ALA A 252 12.41 -0.51 26.14
C ALA A 252 11.86 -0.26 27.54
N THR A 253 11.88 1.00 28.02
CA THR A 253 11.44 1.38 29.35
C THR A 253 10.37 2.47 29.29
N SER A 254 9.37 2.39 30.15
CA SER A 254 8.31 3.40 30.20
C SER A 254 8.84 4.73 30.75
N VAL A 255 8.37 5.83 30.16
CA VAL A 255 8.53 7.17 30.70
C VAL A 255 7.32 7.47 31.59
N SER A 256 7.60 7.92 32.83
CA SER A 256 6.51 8.28 33.76
C SER A 256 5.79 9.54 33.30
N VAL A 257 4.63 9.38 32.68
CA VAL A 257 3.73 10.47 32.26
C VAL A 257 2.40 10.27 32.98
N PRO A 258 2.10 11.03 34.05
CA PRO A 258 0.91 10.83 34.90
C PRO A 258 -0.37 11.41 34.24
N LEU A 259 -0.66 10.99 33.00
CA LEU A 259 -1.85 11.32 32.23
C LEU A 259 -2.63 10.04 31.91
N ALA A 260 -3.89 10.19 31.53
CA ALA A 260 -4.78 9.03 31.34
C ALA A 260 -4.42 8.22 30.09
N LEU A 261 -4.24 8.89 28.96
CA LEU A 261 -3.90 8.29 27.65
C LEU A 261 -2.85 9.16 26.94
N PRO A 262 -1.59 9.15 27.43
CA PRO A 262 -0.53 10.02 26.91
C PRO A 262 -0.03 9.54 25.56
N VAL A 263 0.12 10.46 24.60
CA VAL A 263 0.74 10.26 23.30
C VAL A 263 1.85 11.27 23.12
N VAL A 264 3.11 10.82 23.02
CA VAL A 264 4.21 11.74 22.70
C VAL A 264 4.03 12.25 21.27
N LEU A 265 4.11 13.58 21.12
CA LEU A 265 4.02 14.26 19.83
C LEU A 265 5.38 14.80 19.39
N ASP A 266 6.12 15.44 20.31
CA ASP A 266 7.39 16.10 20.00
C ASP A 266 8.32 16.16 21.20
N LEU A 267 9.57 16.59 20.96
CA LEU A 267 10.59 16.86 21.97
C LEU A 267 11.13 18.26 21.76
N SER A 268 11.30 19.01 22.84
CA SER A 268 11.92 20.33 22.79
C SER A 268 13.33 20.27 22.20
N ARG A 269 13.80 21.37 21.61
CA ARG A 269 15.11 21.42 20.92
C ARG A 269 16.29 21.08 21.82
N ASP A 270 16.19 21.44 23.09
CA ASP A 270 17.20 21.15 24.13
C ASP A 270 17.09 19.71 24.68
N GLY A 271 16.01 18.99 24.32
CA GLY A 271 15.77 17.62 24.74
C GLY A 271 15.25 17.48 26.17
N THR A 272 14.79 18.56 26.80
CA THR A 272 14.39 18.55 28.23
C THR A 272 12.89 18.31 28.43
N GLU A 273 12.05 18.52 27.42
CA GLU A 273 10.60 18.48 27.52
C GLU A 273 9.93 17.73 26.38
N LEU A 274 8.99 16.86 26.71
CA LEU A 274 8.11 16.18 25.78
C LEU A 274 6.81 16.94 25.61
N LEU A 275 6.40 17.19 24.37
CA LEU A 275 5.04 17.60 24.05
C LEU A 275 4.15 16.36 23.98
N VAL A 276 3.11 16.31 24.78
CA VAL A 276 2.24 15.14 24.93
C VAL A 276 0.78 15.56 24.72
N ALA A 277 0.05 14.75 23.98
CA ALA A 277 -1.41 14.84 23.91
C ALA A 277 -2.04 13.86 24.90
N ASP A 278 -3.15 14.25 25.53
CA ASP A 278 -3.98 13.38 26.36
C ASP A 278 -5.44 13.48 25.94
N SER A 279 -5.99 12.41 25.42
CA SER A 279 -7.38 12.34 24.97
C SER A 279 -8.39 12.08 26.11
N GLY A 280 -7.90 11.76 27.32
CA GLY A 280 -8.75 11.42 28.45
C GLY A 280 -9.49 10.09 28.29
N LEU A 281 -10.05 9.58 29.39
CA LEU A 281 -10.79 8.30 29.38
C LEU A 281 -12.15 8.37 28.65
N GLU A 282 -12.71 9.58 28.51
CA GLU A 282 -14.02 9.78 27.89
C GLU A 282 -14.02 9.50 26.36
N ASN A 283 -12.84 9.51 25.72
CA ASN A 283 -12.65 9.28 24.28
C ASN A 283 -12.03 7.91 23.94
N GLU A 284 -11.99 6.99 24.87
CA GLU A 284 -11.36 5.66 24.67
C GLU A 284 -11.87 4.90 23.43
N GLY A 285 -13.16 5.00 23.11
CA GLY A 285 -13.76 4.32 21.96
C GLY A 285 -13.17 4.74 20.63
N ASN A 286 -12.93 6.03 20.45
CA ASN A 286 -12.45 6.61 19.19
C ASN A 286 -10.97 6.35 18.93
N ILE A 287 -10.14 6.36 19.97
CA ILE A 287 -8.69 6.06 19.84
C ILE A 287 -8.47 4.60 19.50
N ARG A 288 -9.23 3.68 20.12
CA ARG A 288 -9.18 2.24 19.79
C ARG A 288 -9.51 1.98 18.33
N PHE A 289 -10.55 2.62 17.81
CA PHE A 289 -10.96 2.45 16.43
C PHE A 289 -9.89 2.94 15.45
N GLN A 290 -9.19 4.00 15.78
CA GLN A 290 -8.18 4.62 14.92
C GLN A 290 -6.84 3.90 14.96
N VAL A 291 -6.34 3.51 16.12
CA VAL A 291 -5.09 2.74 16.25
C VAL A 291 -5.22 1.34 15.65
N ALA A 292 -6.36 0.68 15.82
CA ALA A 292 -6.62 -0.63 15.26
C ALA A 292 -6.90 -0.62 13.75
N ASN A 293 -7.46 0.47 13.22
CA ASN A 293 -7.90 0.59 11.83
C ASN A 293 -6.94 1.34 10.92
N SER A 294 -6.05 2.14 11.48
CA SER A 294 -5.22 3.00 10.64
C SER A 294 -4.09 2.20 9.99
N ARG A 295 -4.31 1.84 8.75
CA ARG A 295 -3.23 1.66 7.78
C ARG A 295 -2.46 2.97 7.57
N LEU A 296 -2.87 4.03 8.24
CA LEU A 296 -2.45 5.40 8.13
C LEU A 296 -1.93 5.86 9.48
N ALA A 297 -1.10 6.86 9.49
CA ALA A 297 -0.64 7.55 10.69
C ALA A 297 -1.79 7.69 11.71
N ASN A 298 -1.48 7.51 12.99
CA ASN A 298 -2.46 7.63 14.08
C ASN A 298 -2.97 9.06 14.19
N VAL A 299 -3.85 9.43 13.27
CA VAL A 299 -4.51 10.73 13.29
C VAL A 299 -5.85 10.54 13.97
N SER A 300 -5.96 10.99 15.21
CA SER A 300 -7.26 11.14 15.85
C SER A 300 -8.00 12.28 15.19
N SER A 301 -9.24 12.04 14.75
CA SER A 301 -10.15 13.14 14.37
C SER A 301 -10.57 13.97 15.58
N ASP A 302 -10.48 13.41 16.79
CA ASP A 302 -10.88 14.07 18.02
C ASP A 302 -9.70 14.80 18.63
N PRO A 303 -9.86 16.10 18.88
CA PRO A 303 -8.79 16.90 19.44
C PRO A 303 -8.54 16.56 20.91
N ALA A 304 -7.26 16.35 21.26
CA ALA A 304 -6.79 16.04 22.59
C ALA A 304 -6.19 17.27 23.30
N ALA A 305 -6.17 17.27 24.62
CA ALA A 305 -5.53 18.31 25.41
C ALA A 305 -3.99 18.20 25.27
N LEU A 306 -3.32 19.35 25.14
CA LEU A 306 -1.87 19.40 25.03
C LEU A 306 -1.21 19.65 26.40
N TRP A 307 -0.11 18.94 26.65
CA TRP A 307 0.66 18.99 27.87
C TRP A 307 2.16 19.02 27.55
N VAL A 308 2.93 19.64 28.40
CA VAL A 308 4.40 19.55 28.38
C VAL A 308 4.85 18.76 29.61
N GLN A 309 5.61 17.70 29.37
CA GLN A 309 6.13 16.78 30.38
C GLN A 309 7.66 16.88 30.44
N PRO A 310 8.26 17.26 31.57
CA PRO A 310 9.72 17.20 31.71
C PRO A 310 10.27 15.78 31.56
N VAL A 311 11.31 15.60 30.74
CA VAL A 311 11.97 14.30 30.51
C VAL A 311 12.61 13.75 31.79
N ALA A 312 13.15 14.62 32.62
CA ALA A 312 13.76 14.23 33.91
C ALA A 312 12.73 13.78 34.95
N GLY A 313 11.44 13.80 34.64
CA GLY A 313 10.34 13.54 35.56
C GLY A 313 9.80 14.82 36.19
N GLY A 314 8.66 14.69 36.86
CA GLY A 314 7.92 15.80 37.43
C GLY A 314 6.49 15.85 36.95
N SER A 315 5.74 16.86 37.40
CA SER A 315 4.34 17.02 37.00
C SER A 315 4.25 17.68 35.63
N PRO A 316 3.44 17.13 34.71
CA PRO A 316 3.17 17.78 33.44
C PRO A 316 2.37 19.07 33.66
N HIS A 317 2.56 20.05 32.78
CA HIS A 317 1.73 21.26 32.77
C HIS A 317 0.90 21.32 31.50
N ARG A 318 -0.35 21.75 31.63
CA ARG A 318 -1.29 21.82 30.51
C ARG A 318 -1.11 23.15 29.77
N ILE A 319 -1.18 23.09 28.41
CA ILE A 319 -1.10 24.28 27.57
C ILE A 319 -2.49 24.92 27.48
N GLY A 320 -2.79 25.78 28.45
CA GLY A 320 -4.08 26.47 28.53
C GLY A 320 -5.29 25.54 28.34
N THR A 321 -6.22 25.95 27.48
CA THR A 321 -7.43 25.17 27.12
C THR A 321 -7.34 24.59 25.69
N ILE A 322 -6.14 24.52 25.12
CA ILE A 322 -5.94 24.07 23.72
C ILE A 322 -6.29 22.59 23.58
N LEU A 323 -7.09 22.32 22.56
CA LEU A 323 -7.36 20.99 22.07
C LEU A 323 -6.85 20.89 20.62
N ALA A 324 -6.08 19.88 20.30
CA ALA A 324 -5.41 19.71 19.02
C ALA A 324 -5.48 18.27 18.51
N THR A 325 -5.52 18.09 17.19
CA THR A 325 -5.41 16.78 16.54
C THR A 325 -3.94 16.36 16.37
N ASP A 326 -3.03 17.30 16.27
CA ASP A 326 -1.57 17.11 16.27
C ASP A 326 -0.89 18.43 16.67
N ALA A 327 0.33 18.36 17.21
CA ALA A 327 1.10 19.54 17.61
C ALA A 327 2.61 19.30 17.58
N ARG A 328 3.39 20.38 17.41
CA ARG A 328 4.86 20.38 17.41
C ARG A 328 5.39 21.64 18.06
N PHE A 329 6.58 21.54 18.64
CA PHE A 329 7.35 22.74 19.03
C PHE A 329 7.68 23.56 17.79
N GLY A 330 7.42 24.85 17.86
CA GLY A 330 7.69 25.79 16.77
C GLY A 330 9.19 26.13 16.62
N PRO A 331 9.52 27.00 15.64
CA PRO A 331 10.90 27.47 15.47
C PRO A 331 11.43 28.28 16.65
N SER A 332 10.57 29.03 17.34
CA SER A 332 10.92 29.70 18.58
C SER A 332 10.75 28.74 19.76
N THR A 333 11.60 28.88 20.78
CA THR A 333 11.58 28.03 21.98
C THR A 333 10.31 28.14 22.82
N THR A 334 9.45 29.10 22.54
CA THR A 334 8.25 29.40 23.33
C THR A 334 6.96 29.27 22.53
N SER A 335 6.99 28.65 21.35
CA SER A 335 5.79 28.50 20.51
C SER A 335 5.53 27.05 20.17
N ILE A 336 4.25 26.69 20.10
CA ILE A 336 3.76 25.38 19.68
C ILE A 336 2.85 25.59 18.48
N ILE A 337 3.08 24.83 17.41
CA ILE A 337 2.19 24.78 16.23
C ILE A 337 1.26 23.61 16.42
N TYR A 338 -0.05 23.82 16.18
CA TYR A 338 -1.04 22.77 16.32
C TYR A 338 -2.11 22.82 15.23
N GLY A 339 -2.68 21.65 14.93
CA GLY A 339 -3.81 21.49 14.03
C GLY A 339 -5.11 21.28 14.78
N ARG A 340 -6.20 21.90 14.31
CA ARG A 340 -7.56 21.65 14.79
C ARG A 340 -8.55 21.83 13.65
N GLY A 341 -9.28 20.78 13.30
CA GLY A 341 -10.12 20.80 12.10
C GLY A 341 -9.29 21.11 10.87
N HIS A 342 -9.62 22.17 10.14
CA HIS A 342 -8.91 22.63 8.94
C HIS A 342 -7.84 23.70 9.23
N ASP A 343 -7.73 24.13 10.47
CA ASP A 343 -6.88 25.25 10.87
C ASP A 343 -5.53 24.78 11.41
N ILE A 344 -4.48 25.48 11.01
CA ILE A 344 -3.15 25.41 11.62
C ILE A 344 -2.90 26.71 12.36
N SER A 345 -2.58 26.60 13.65
CA SER A 345 -2.40 27.73 14.55
C SER A 345 -1.10 27.62 15.34
N ALA A 346 -0.59 28.74 15.81
CA ALA A 346 0.50 28.80 16.78
C ALA A 346 -0.04 29.29 18.13
N VAL A 347 0.50 28.74 19.21
CA VAL A 347 0.19 29.15 20.60
C VAL A 347 1.49 29.27 21.38
N SER A 348 1.52 30.20 22.33
CA SER A 348 2.60 30.27 23.31
C SER A 348 2.54 29.07 24.25
N GLU A 349 3.68 28.64 24.77
CA GLU A 349 3.80 27.47 25.64
C GLU A 349 2.94 27.54 26.90
N ASP A 350 2.72 28.76 27.42
CA ASP A 350 1.80 29.01 28.53
C ASP A 350 0.30 29.00 28.11
N GLY A 351 0.01 28.86 26.83
CA GLY A 351 -1.35 28.89 26.29
C GLY A 351 -2.03 30.25 26.25
N SER A 352 -1.34 31.35 26.61
CA SER A 352 -1.91 32.67 26.75
C SER A 352 -2.21 33.39 25.44
N SER A 353 -1.47 33.10 24.38
CA SER A 353 -1.64 33.72 23.07
C SER A 353 -1.72 32.67 21.96
N SER A 354 -2.81 32.68 21.22
CA SER A 354 -3.00 31.82 20.06
C SER A 354 -3.30 32.66 18.81
N ARG A 355 -2.64 32.33 17.69
CA ARG A 355 -2.92 32.94 16.39
C ARG A 355 -3.05 31.90 15.30
N LYS A 356 -3.98 32.07 14.40
CA LYS A 356 -4.11 31.27 13.20
C LYS A 356 -2.94 31.59 12.23
N ILE A 357 -2.32 30.55 11.67
CA ILE A 357 -1.28 30.65 10.65
C ILE A 357 -1.90 30.53 9.28
N LEU A 358 -2.65 29.46 9.05
CA LEU A 358 -3.37 29.21 7.80
C LEU A 358 -4.60 28.33 8.04
N SER A 359 -5.51 28.33 7.06
CA SER A 359 -6.66 27.43 6.98
C SER A 359 -6.59 26.71 5.64
N ILE A 360 -6.86 25.40 5.63
CA ILE A 360 -6.96 24.62 4.40
C ILE A 360 -8.40 24.75 3.91
N ASP A 361 -8.61 25.37 2.74
CA ASP A 361 -9.94 25.58 2.18
C ASP A 361 -10.60 24.26 1.80
N ASP A 362 -11.89 24.12 2.08
CA ASP A 362 -12.71 22.94 1.74
C ASP A 362 -12.76 22.67 0.21
N ASN A 363 -12.44 23.67 -0.61
CA ASN A 363 -12.45 23.56 -2.08
C ASN A 363 -11.27 22.75 -2.64
N GLU A 364 -10.16 22.62 -1.92
CA GLU A 364 -8.98 21.85 -2.37
C GLU A 364 -8.90 20.45 -1.77
N GLY A 365 -9.68 20.12 -0.74
CA GLY A 365 -9.59 18.84 -0.03
C GLY A 365 -10.91 18.14 0.32
N GLY A 366 -12.05 18.78 0.07
CA GLY A 366 -13.36 18.25 0.46
C GLY A 366 -13.64 18.33 1.97
N ALA A 367 -14.90 18.25 2.36
CA ALA A 367 -15.30 18.24 3.78
C ALA A 367 -14.65 17.06 4.51
N GLY A 368 -13.69 17.31 5.42
CA GLY A 368 -12.99 16.31 6.21
C GLY A 368 -11.46 16.26 6.04
N SER A 369 -10.87 17.24 5.35
CA SER A 369 -9.39 17.37 5.28
C SER A 369 -8.82 17.82 6.62
N MET A 370 -7.80 17.10 7.13
CA MET A 370 -7.13 17.43 8.39
C MET A 370 -5.62 17.54 8.18
N PRO A 371 -5.00 18.66 8.65
CA PRO A 371 -3.55 18.80 8.68
C PRO A 371 -2.94 18.12 9.90
N PHE A 372 -1.84 17.40 9.71
CA PHE A 372 -1.07 16.77 10.78
C PHE A 372 0.38 16.52 10.34
N ALA A 373 1.21 15.96 11.24
CA ALA A 373 2.63 15.67 11.02
C ALA A 373 3.42 16.91 10.57
N PHE A 374 3.29 17.99 11.33
CA PHE A 374 3.98 19.26 11.06
C PHE A 374 5.49 19.13 11.22
N ARG A 375 6.26 19.67 10.28
CA ARG A 375 7.71 19.75 10.35
C ARG A 375 8.22 21.04 9.73
N PHE A 376 9.09 21.72 10.46
CA PHE A 376 9.83 22.88 9.92
C PHE A 376 11.11 22.43 9.25
N SER A 377 11.47 23.11 8.17
CA SER A 377 12.81 22.96 7.59
C SER A 377 13.88 23.37 8.62
N PRO A 378 15.10 22.81 8.53
CA PRO A 378 16.18 23.14 9.49
C PRO A 378 16.50 24.62 9.59
N ASP A 379 16.28 25.40 8.51
CA ASP A 379 16.42 26.86 8.44
C ASP A 379 15.14 27.62 8.88
N ALA A 380 14.09 26.88 9.24
CA ALA A 380 12.79 27.40 9.67
C ALA A 380 12.09 28.37 8.68
N GLN A 381 12.44 28.30 7.38
CA GLN A 381 11.83 29.16 6.36
C GLN A 381 10.52 28.64 5.83
N VAL A 382 10.36 27.32 5.82
CA VAL A 382 9.16 26.62 5.37
C VAL A 382 8.75 25.57 6.40
N PHE A 383 7.49 25.19 6.36
CA PHE A 383 7.05 23.99 7.06
C PHE A 383 6.23 23.10 6.13
N ARG A 384 6.36 21.79 6.33
CA ARG A 384 5.56 20.77 5.68
C ARG A 384 4.60 20.15 6.67
N PHE A 385 3.51 19.71 6.14
CA PHE A 385 2.53 18.93 6.88
C PHE A 385 1.84 17.94 5.94
N THR A 386 1.22 16.94 6.52
CA THR A 386 0.38 16.02 5.77
C THR A 386 -1.05 16.48 5.81
N GLN A 387 -1.70 16.56 4.66
CA GLN A 387 -3.14 16.70 4.52
C GLN A 387 -3.74 15.34 4.25
N TYR A 388 -4.64 14.91 5.12
CA TYR A 388 -5.45 13.71 4.89
C TYR A 388 -6.77 14.11 4.26
N ASP A 389 -7.04 13.63 3.07
CA ASP A 389 -8.33 13.74 2.40
C ASP A 389 -9.12 12.44 2.65
N SER A 390 -10.02 12.48 3.63
CA SER A 390 -10.89 11.35 3.98
C SER A 390 -11.79 10.91 2.83
N ALA A 391 -11.95 11.78 1.88
CA ALA A 391 -12.79 11.64 0.71
C ALA A 391 -12.28 10.62 -0.30
N VAL A 392 -11.00 10.55 -0.50
CA VAL A 392 -10.33 9.66 -1.47
C VAL A 392 -9.30 8.75 -0.81
N ASP A 393 -9.25 8.73 0.54
CA ASP A 393 -8.22 8.03 1.32
C ASP A 393 -6.82 8.38 0.83
N ASN A 394 -6.55 9.64 0.67
CA ASN A 394 -5.30 10.12 0.13
C ASN A 394 -4.53 10.95 1.14
N LEU A 395 -3.24 10.71 1.20
CA LEU A 395 -2.29 11.47 1.99
C LEU A 395 -1.45 12.33 1.04
N THR A 396 -1.39 13.61 1.32
CA THR A 396 -0.62 14.55 0.51
C THR A 396 0.28 15.38 1.40
N ILE A 397 1.55 15.47 1.07
CA ILE A 397 2.49 16.39 1.71
C ILE A 397 2.30 17.76 1.09
N MET A 398 1.99 18.72 1.96
CA MET A 398 1.81 20.14 1.65
C MET A 398 3.00 20.93 2.17
N GLU A 399 3.36 22.02 1.52
CA GLU A 399 4.38 22.95 1.97
C GLU A 399 3.84 24.38 2.02
N ALA A 400 4.19 25.10 3.07
CA ALA A 400 3.93 26.52 3.19
C ALA A 400 5.16 27.26 3.74
N ALA A 401 5.24 28.56 3.51
CA ALA A 401 6.20 29.40 4.20
C ALA A 401 5.89 29.43 5.72
N ALA A 402 6.87 29.76 6.55
CA ALA A 402 6.72 29.77 8.00
C ALA A 402 5.62 30.73 8.51
N ASP A 403 5.24 31.72 7.71
CA ASP A 403 4.14 32.66 7.99
C ASP A 403 2.76 32.17 7.51
N GLY A 404 2.68 30.97 6.90
CA GLY A 404 1.48 30.39 6.32
C GLY A 404 1.22 30.77 4.86
N SER A 405 2.02 31.66 4.28
CA SER A 405 1.89 32.03 2.85
C SER A 405 2.44 30.94 1.92
N ARG A 406 2.17 31.07 0.61
CA ARG A 406 2.70 30.19 -0.45
C ARG A 406 2.35 28.71 -0.26
N LEU A 407 1.19 28.40 0.29
CA LEU A 407 0.70 27.04 0.41
C LEU A 407 0.61 26.36 -0.96
N HIS A 408 1.19 25.18 -1.09
CA HIS A 408 1.11 24.38 -2.30
C HIS A 408 1.28 22.88 -2.01
N LYS A 409 0.79 22.08 -2.92
CA LYS A 409 0.92 20.63 -2.90
C LYS A 409 2.29 20.20 -3.39
N MET A 410 2.92 19.28 -2.68
CA MET A 410 4.20 18.68 -3.08
C MET A 410 3.99 17.33 -3.78
N PHE A 411 3.76 16.26 -3.03
CA PHE A 411 3.62 14.89 -3.53
C PHE A 411 2.78 14.04 -2.58
N GLY A 412 2.46 12.80 -2.98
CA GLY A 412 1.78 11.83 -2.13
C GLY A 412 2.66 11.36 -0.97
N GLY A 413 2.04 10.92 0.11
CA GLY A 413 2.73 10.40 1.28
C GLY A 413 2.43 11.15 2.57
N CYS A 414 3.05 10.73 3.68
CA CYS A 414 2.88 11.37 4.98
C CYS A 414 4.09 11.26 5.90
N CYS A 415 3.95 11.97 7.02
CA CYS A 415 4.76 11.74 8.22
C CYS A 415 6.27 11.90 7.97
N GLY A 416 6.62 12.89 7.19
CA GLY A 416 8.00 13.11 6.78
C GLY A 416 8.84 13.90 7.78
N GLU A 417 10.17 13.83 7.63
CA GLU A 417 11.16 14.51 8.44
C GLU A 417 12.36 14.93 7.58
N TRP A 418 12.95 16.09 7.87
CA TRP A 418 14.21 16.50 7.21
C TRP A 418 15.42 15.80 7.80
N THR A 419 16.40 15.51 6.95
CA THR A 419 17.74 15.20 7.44
C THR A 419 18.31 16.42 8.20
N PRO A 420 19.15 16.23 9.22
CA PRO A 420 19.69 17.34 10.04
C PRO A 420 20.42 18.40 9.21
N ASP A 421 21.04 18.00 8.10
CA ASP A 421 21.73 18.90 7.15
C ASP A 421 20.81 19.57 6.14
N GLY A 422 19.50 19.22 6.14
CA GLY A 422 18.48 19.74 5.27
C GLY A 422 18.63 19.33 3.80
N ARG A 423 19.45 18.32 3.48
CA ARG A 423 19.66 17.89 2.09
C ARG A 423 18.57 16.99 1.56
N TYR A 424 17.87 16.29 2.43
CA TYR A 424 16.78 15.39 2.07
C TYR A 424 15.58 15.56 2.99
N PHE A 425 14.40 15.34 2.41
CA PHE A 425 13.17 15.13 3.17
C PHE A 425 12.77 13.66 3.03
N ILE A 426 12.64 12.96 4.15
CA ILE A 426 12.32 11.54 4.23
C ILE A 426 10.87 11.42 4.64
N PHE A 427 10.10 10.58 3.98
CA PHE A 427 8.68 10.42 4.27
C PHE A 427 8.24 8.97 4.01
N GLN A 428 7.08 8.60 4.52
CA GLN A 428 6.46 7.33 4.18
C GLN A 428 5.40 7.53 3.11
N ASP A 429 5.37 6.64 2.14
CA ASP A 429 4.32 6.61 1.11
C ASP A 429 3.86 5.18 0.86
N ARG A 430 2.66 5.09 0.31
CA ARG A 430 2.00 3.82 0.04
C ARG A 430 2.17 3.43 -1.42
N HIS A 431 2.99 2.41 -1.66
CA HIS A 431 3.17 1.83 -2.97
C HIS A 431 2.69 0.38 -2.98
N GLU A 432 1.88 -0.01 -3.98
CA GLU A 432 1.31 -1.37 -4.10
C GLU A 432 0.61 -1.90 -2.83
N GLY A 433 0.02 -0.99 -2.04
CA GLY A 433 -0.70 -1.33 -0.81
C GLY A 433 0.17 -1.44 0.44
N ARG A 434 1.47 -1.19 0.36
CA ARG A 434 2.46 -1.23 1.44
C ARG A 434 3.01 0.14 1.74
N PHE A 435 3.44 0.36 2.98
CA PHE A 435 4.17 1.56 3.36
C PHE A 435 5.67 1.32 3.29
N ASP A 436 6.36 2.21 2.59
CA ASP A 436 7.81 2.24 2.50
C ASP A 436 8.32 3.66 2.73
N LEU A 437 9.62 3.78 3.08
CA LEU A 437 10.27 5.07 3.22
C LEU A 437 10.79 5.53 1.86
N TRP A 438 10.63 6.81 1.62
CA TRP A 438 11.07 7.53 0.44
C TRP A 438 11.89 8.74 0.84
N ALA A 439 12.82 9.16 0.01
CA ALA A 439 13.57 10.39 0.18
C ALA A 439 13.48 11.26 -1.06
N VAL A 440 13.29 12.56 -0.87
CA VAL A 440 13.36 13.57 -1.92
C VAL A 440 14.52 14.52 -1.60
N PRO A 441 15.41 14.81 -2.58
CA PRO A 441 16.48 15.76 -2.38
C PRO A 441 15.94 17.18 -2.30
N GLU A 442 16.44 17.99 -1.36
CA GLU A 442 16.09 19.40 -1.21
C GLU A 442 17.03 20.28 -2.04
N GLU A 443 16.48 21.20 -2.81
CA GLU A 443 17.28 22.16 -3.56
C GLU A 443 17.92 23.19 -2.62
N ARG A 444 19.26 23.24 -2.61
CA ARG A 444 19.91 24.48 -2.16
C ARG A 444 19.71 25.55 -3.24
N ARG A 445 19.16 26.71 -2.90
CA ARG A 445 18.82 27.87 -3.76
C ARG A 445 19.91 28.37 -4.73
N LEU A 446 21.08 27.73 -4.77
CA LEU A 446 22.22 28.10 -5.62
C LEU A 446 22.50 27.12 -6.76
N SER A 447 21.72 26.06 -6.94
CA SER A 447 21.93 25.12 -8.04
C SER A 447 21.08 25.53 -9.25
N TRP A 448 21.75 26.09 -10.30
CA TRP A 448 21.20 26.31 -11.65
C TRP A 448 20.99 25.02 -12.45
N ARG A 449 21.05 23.87 -11.80
CA ARG A 449 20.76 22.55 -12.35
C ARG A 449 19.34 22.13 -12.00
N LYS A 450 18.56 21.79 -13.01
CA LYS A 450 17.35 20.98 -12.83
C LYS A 450 17.80 19.61 -12.32
N ARG A 451 17.61 19.32 -11.03
CA ARG A 451 17.70 17.97 -10.48
C ARG A 451 16.38 17.25 -10.78
N ASP A 452 16.46 15.94 -10.89
CA ASP A 452 15.27 15.10 -10.96
C ASP A 452 14.67 15.07 -9.54
N ASP A 453 13.64 15.90 -9.30
CA ASP A 453 12.96 16.07 -7.98
C ASP A 453 12.09 14.87 -7.62
N LYS A 454 12.30 13.73 -8.26
CA LYS A 454 11.52 12.52 -8.00
C LYS A 454 11.94 11.88 -6.70
N PRO A 455 10.95 11.50 -5.84
CA PRO A 455 11.24 10.70 -4.67
C PRO A 455 11.92 9.38 -5.02
N THR A 456 12.94 9.02 -4.25
CA THR A 456 13.64 7.74 -4.33
C THR A 456 13.18 6.82 -3.20
N GLN A 457 12.80 5.59 -3.52
CA GLN A 457 12.43 4.59 -2.53
C GLN A 457 13.65 4.12 -1.75
N LEU A 458 13.60 4.20 -0.42
CA LEU A 458 14.67 3.78 0.48
C LEU A 458 14.50 2.35 0.98
N THR A 459 13.26 1.93 1.21
CA THR A 459 12.96 0.60 1.75
C THR A 459 12.08 -0.18 0.81
N ALA A 460 12.33 -1.50 0.74
CA ALA A 460 11.51 -2.47 0.04
C ALA A 460 11.73 -3.83 0.72
N GLY A 461 10.75 -4.72 0.70
CA GLY A 461 10.92 -6.05 1.29
C GLY A 461 9.72 -6.49 2.13
N PRO A 462 9.88 -7.52 3.00
CA PRO A 462 8.75 -8.09 3.74
C PRO A 462 8.25 -7.21 4.89
N LEU A 463 9.08 -6.29 5.41
CA LEU A 463 8.70 -5.32 6.43
C LEU A 463 8.19 -4.05 5.77
N GLU A 464 7.12 -3.48 6.31
CA GLU A 464 6.69 -2.11 6.02
C GLU A 464 7.37 -1.17 6.99
N PHE A 465 7.78 0.01 6.52
CA PHE A 465 8.42 1.02 7.37
C PHE A 465 7.64 2.32 7.38
N GLY A 466 7.53 2.91 8.57
CA GLY A 466 6.88 4.19 8.78
C GLY A 466 7.51 5.03 9.87
N TYR A 467 7.05 6.27 9.97
CA TYR A 467 7.53 7.25 10.96
C TYR A 467 9.03 7.45 10.94
N PRO A 468 9.62 7.87 9.81
CA PRO A 468 11.05 8.08 9.72
C PRO A 468 11.50 9.17 10.70
N LEU A 469 12.61 8.89 11.41
CA LEU A 469 13.25 9.80 12.34
C LEU A 469 14.76 9.78 12.07
N PRO A 470 15.34 10.74 11.36
CA PRO A 470 16.78 10.80 11.16
C PRO A 470 17.54 10.93 12.49
N SER A 471 18.67 10.22 12.60
CA SER A 471 19.62 10.40 13.71
C SER A 471 20.22 11.80 13.66
N LYS A 472 20.65 12.32 14.81
CA LYS A 472 21.24 13.69 14.89
C LYS A 472 22.50 13.85 14.04
N ASP A 473 23.25 12.78 13.79
CA ASP A 473 24.42 12.79 12.91
C ASP A 473 24.08 12.54 11.43
N GLY A 474 22.83 12.27 11.12
CA GLY A 474 22.30 12.07 9.77
C GLY A 474 22.70 10.75 9.11
N LYS A 475 23.37 9.81 9.82
CA LYS A 475 23.83 8.55 9.23
C LYS A 475 22.81 7.44 9.25
N GLU A 476 21.86 7.51 10.17
CA GLU A 476 20.83 6.52 10.36
C GLU A 476 19.43 7.16 10.26
N ILE A 477 18.46 6.35 9.90
CA ILE A 477 17.04 6.65 10.02
C ILE A 477 16.45 5.64 10.99
N PHE A 478 15.89 6.08 12.10
CA PHE A 478 15.04 5.25 12.93
C PHE A 478 13.65 5.17 12.31
N ALA A 479 13.06 3.98 12.31
CA ALA A 479 11.72 3.76 11.74
C ALA A 479 11.01 2.62 12.46
N ILE A 480 9.67 2.65 12.47
CA ILE A 480 8.87 1.52 12.92
C ILE A 480 8.74 0.54 11.76
N GLY A 481 9.35 -0.64 11.93
CA GLY A 481 9.22 -1.75 11.00
C GLY A 481 8.06 -2.66 11.41
N THR A 482 7.10 -2.86 10.51
CA THR A 482 5.88 -3.64 10.75
C THR A 482 5.90 -4.91 9.90
N SER A 483 5.79 -6.07 10.57
CA SER A 483 5.51 -7.35 9.92
C SER A 483 4.02 -7.64 10.07
N ARG A 484 3.25 -7.45 8.99
CA ARG A 484 1.79 -7.67 9.03
C ARG A 484 1.48 -9.14 8.89
N ARG A 485 0.81 -9.70 9.88
CA ARG A 485 0.37 -11.10 9.88
C ARG A 485 -0.95 -11.26 10.61
N VAL A 486 -1.74 -12.17 10.11
CA VAL A 486 -3.00 -12.57 10.71
C VAL A 486 -3.06 -14.09 10.79
N GLU A 487 -3.60 -14.58 11.86
CA GLU A 487 -3.90 -15.99 12.05
C GLU A 487 -5.42 -16.20 12.06
N LEU A 488 -5.90 -17.13 11.28
CA LEU A 488 -7.28 -17.58 11.38
C LEU A 488 -7.43 -18.48 12.59
N VAL A 489 -8.42 -18.20 13.44
CA VAL A 489 -8.74 -19.02 14.62
C VAL A 489 -10.21 -19.40 14.61
N ARG A 490 -10.47 -20.62 15.06
CA ARG A 490 -11.80 -21.21 15.24
C ARG A 490 -12.14 -21.28 16.71
N TYR A 491 -13.32 -20.84 17.07
CA TYR A 491 -13.83 -20.95 18.44
C TYR A 491 -14.53 -22.30 18.64
N ASP A 492 -14.07 -23.04 19.63
CA ASP A 492 -14.73 -24.27 20.12
C ASP A 492 -15.63 -23.93 21.31
N ALA A 493 -16.93 -24.02 21.12
CA ALA A 493 -17.91 -23.71 22.16
C ALA A 493 -17.92 -24.72 23.32
N HIS A 494 -17.41 -25.95 23.13
CA HIS A 494 -17.35 -26.97 24.20
C HIS A 494 -16.20 -26.70 25.17
N THR A 495 -15.05 -26.29 24.63
CA THR A 495 -13.85 -26.01 25.45
C THR A 495 -13.69 -24.52 25.77
N SER A 496 -14.50 -23.66 25.17
CA SER A 496 -14.37 -22.19 25.22
C SER A 496 -12.96 -21.70 24.81
N GLN A 497 -12.30 -22.39 23.87
CA GLN A 497 -10.95 -22.10 23.42
C GLN A 497 -10.93 -21.71 21.96
N PHE A 498 -9.89 -20.93 21.59
CA PHE A 498 -9.60 -20.58 20.21
C PHE A 498 -8.45 -21.45 19.68
N ALA A 499 -8.70 -22.24 18.65
CA ALA A 499 -7.70 -23.06 17.97
C ALA A 499 -7.32 -22.49 16.59
N PRO A 500 -6.06 -22.61 16.15
CA PRO A 500 -5.67 -22.23 14.81
C PRO A 500 -6.48 -22.95 13.72
N PHE A 501 -6.90 -22.21 12.70
CA PHE A 501 -7.59 -22.72 11.52
C PHE A 501 -6.80 -22.35 10.25
N LEU A 502 -6.66 -23.28 9.30
CA LEU A 502 -5.82 -23.11 8.09
C LEU A 502 -4.41 -22.58 8.42
N SER A 503 -3.73 -23.23 9.36
CA SER A 503 -2.43 -22.79 9.88
C SER A 503 -1.41 -22.45 8.78
N GLY A 504 -0.69 -21.36 8.98
CA GLY A 504 0.31 -20.87 8.02
C GLY A 504 -0.27 -20.04 6.86
N ILE A 505 -1.58 -19.78 6.84
CA ILE A 505 -2.24 -18.83 5.94
C ILE A 505 -2.54 -17.55 6.72
N SER A 506 -2.02 -16.41 6.23
CA SER A 506 -2.41 -15.09 6.73
C SER A 506 -3.60 -14.62 5.89
N ALA A 507 -4.80 -14.64 6.49
CA ALA A 507 -6.03 -14.41 5.73
C ALA A 507 -7.15 -13.78 6.56
N GLU A 508 -8.10 -13.20 5.86
CA GLU A 508 -9.34 -12.64 6.36
C GLU A 508 -10.51 -12.97 5.42
N HIS A 509 -11.75 -12.70 5.81
CA HIS A 509 -12.96 -12.88 4.99
C HIS A 509 -13.07 -14.28 4.36
N VAL A 510 -13.06 -15.28 5.20
CA VAL A 510 -13.20 -16.69 4.77
C VAL A 510 -14.66 -17.00 4.42
N ALA A 511 -14.87 -17.73 3.33
CA ALA A 511 -16.17 -18.26 2.94
C ALA A 511 -16.04 -19.70 2.42
N PHE A 512 -17.04 -20.54 2.75
CA PHE A 512 -17.06 -21.95 2.36
C PHE A 512 -17.99 -22.18 1.16
N SER A 513 -17.65 -23.15 0.31
CA SER A 513 -18.57 -23.67 -0.68
C SER A 513 -19.68 -24.47 0.00
N ARG A 514 -20.83 -24.59 -0.66
CA ARG A 514 -22.01 -25.29 -0.08
C ARG A 514 -21.81 -26.78 0.14
N ASP A 515 -20.84 -27.38 -0.56
CA ASP A 515 -20.45 -28.79 -0.41
C ASP A 515 -19.37 -29.01 0.66
N ASP A 516 -18.99 -27.93 1.39
CA ASP A 516 -17.98 -27.92 2.44
C ASP A 516 -16.58 -28.41 2.01
N GLN A 517 -16.31 -28.50 0.71
CA GLN A 517 -15.04 -28.98 0.19
C GLN A 517 -14.02 -27.85 -0.02
N TRP A 518 -14.49 -26.65 -0.29
CA TRP A 518 -13.66 -25.55 -0.70
C TRP A 518 -13.81 -24.33 0.20
N VAL A 519 -12.71 -23.62 0.33
CA VAL A 519 -12.62 -22.36 1.07
C VAL A 519 -12.08 -21.29 0.14
N THR A 520 -12.71 -20.13 0.14
CA THR A 520 -12.09 -18.90 -0.39
C THR A 520 -11.74 -17.97 0.76
N TYR A 521 -10.66 -17.23 0.61
CA TYR A 521 -10.17 -16.28 1.58
C TYR A 521 -9.45 -15.11 0.89
N ILE A 522 -9.34 -14.01 1.61
CA ILE A 522 -8.53 -12.85 1.20
C ILE A 522 -7.19 -12.93 1.89
N SER A 523 -6.09 -12.95 1.13
CA SER A 523 -4.74 -12.90 1.70
C SER A 523 -4.48 -11.57 2.41
N TYR A 524 -3.82 -11.63 3.53
CA TYR A 524 -3.44 -10.44 4.29
C TYR A 524 -1.90 -10.33 4.40
N PRO A 525 -1.30 -9.18 4.09
CA PRO A 525 -1.92 -7.87 3.82
C PRO A 525 -2.25 -7.57 2.34
N GLU A 526 -1.99 -8.46 1.39
CA GLU A 526 -2.02 -8.19 -0.07
C GLU A 526 -3.44 -7.87 -0.57
N GLY A 527 -4.48 -8.41 0.10
CA GLY A 527 -5.87 -8.18 -0.29
C GLY A 527 -6.25 -8.85 -1.60
N THR A 528 -5.68 -10.03 -1.90
CA THR A 528 -5.99 -10.82 -3.09
C THR A 528 -6.86 -12.03 -2.75
N LEU A 529 -7.71 -12.44 -3.69
CA LEU A 529 -8.61 -13.58 -3.54
C LEU A 529 -7.88 -14.89 -3.84
N TRP A 530 -8.03 -15.84 -2.94
CA TRP A 530 -7.50 -17.20 -3.05
C TRP A 530 -8.59 -18.24 -2.80
N ARG A 531 -8.40 -19.45 -3.31
CA ARG A 531 -9.14 -20.63 -2.90
C ARG A 531 -8.20 -21.76 -2.50
N CYS A 532 -8.68 -22.62 -1.62
CA CYS A 532 -8.04 -23.90 -1.27
C CYS A 532 -9.11 -24.91 -0.85
N LYS A 533 -8.69 -26.17 -0.63
CA LYS A 533 -9.55 -27.11 0.12
C LYS A 533 -9.62 -26.75 1.60
N VAL A 534 -10.63 -27.28 2.30
CA VAL A 534 -10.84 -27.03 3.75
C VAL A 534 -9.63 -27.49 4.58
N ASP A 535 -8.86 -28.46 4.13
CA ASP A 535 -7.60 -28.89 4.74
C ASP A 535 -6.38 -27.97 4.40
N GLY A 536 -6.61 -26.92 3.62
CA GLY A 536 -5.56 -25.98 3.18
C GLY A 536 -4.76 -26.44 1.95
N SER A 537 -5.06 -27.60 1.36
CA SER A 537 -4.44 -28.07 0.13
C SER A 537 -4.99 -27.39 -1.13
N GLU A 538 -4.40 -27.64 -2.27
CA GLU A 538 -4.82 -27.13 -3.60
C GLU A 538 -5.03 -25.62 -3.67
N ARG A 539 -4.10 -24.84 -3.11
CA ARG A 539 -4.15 -23.38 -3.09
C ARG A 539 -3.97 -22.78 -4.47
N ILE A 540 -4.90 -21.93 -4.88
CA ILE A 540 -4.83 -21.18 -6.14
C ILE A 540 -5.15 -19.71 -5.86
N GLN A 541 -4.31 -18.83 -6.36
CA GLN A 541 -4.57 -17.38 -6.38
C GLN A 541 -5.54 -17.07 -7.53
N LEU A 542 -6.65 -16.41 -7.22
CA LEU A 542 -7.70 -16.10 -8.20
C LEU A 542 -7.62 -14.66 -8.71
N THR A 543 -7.14 -13.72 -7.88
CA THR A 543 -6.97 -12.32 -8.29
C THR A 543 -5.57 -11.81 -7.96
N PHE A 544 -5.15 -10.76 -8.66
CA PHE A 544 -3.80 -10.22 -8.60
C PHE A 544 -3.83 -8.70 -8.40
N PRO A 545 -2.78 -8.09 -7.81
CA PRO A 545 -2.64 -6.64 -7.80
C PRO A 545 -2.72 -6.06 -9.23
N PRO A 546 -3.23 -4.83 -9.40
CA PRO A 546 -3.61 -3.87 -8.36
C PRO A 546 -5.04 -4.02 -7.83
N LEU A 547 -5.76 -5.10 -8.18
CA LEU A 547 -7.13 -5.34 -7.75
C LEU A 547 -7.16 -5.73 -6.27
N ARG A 548 -7.79 -4.89 -5.44
CA ARG A 548 -7.98 -5.16 -4.02
C ARG A 548 -9.36 -5.76 -3.78
N VAL A 549 -9.43 -6.86 -3.06
CA VAL A 549 -10.64 -7.68 -2.89
C VAL A 549 -11.07 -7.75 -1.43
N VAL A 550 -12.39 -7.81 -1.20
CA VAL A 550 -13.04 -8.09 0.09
C VAL A 550 -14.34 -8.89 -0.11
N LEU A 551 -14.88 -9.47 0.96
CA LEU A 551 -16.21 -10.07 1.03
C LEU A 551 -16.50 -11.13 -0.05
N PRO A 552 -15.67 -12.16 -0.20
CA PRO A 552 -15.93 -13.23 -1.16
C PRO A 552 -17.12 -14.11 -0.70
N ARG A 553 -17.92 -14.60 -1.66
CA ARG A 553 -19.00 -15.53 -1.40
C ARG A 553 -19.18 -16.50 -2.55
N TRP A 554 -19.31 -17.76 -2.22
CA TRP A 554 -19.56 -18.82 -3.19
C TRP A 554 -20.97 -18.76 -3.76
N SER A 555 -21.11 -19.04 -5.07
CA SER A 555 -22.41 -19.34 -5.68
C SER A 555 -22.98 -20.63 -5.09
N PRO A 556 -24.32 -20.81 -5.02
CA PRO A 556 -24.93 -22.01 -4.47
C PRO A 556 -24.54 -23.31 -5.19
N ASP A 557 -24.17 -23.24 -6.46
CA ASP A 557 -23.69 -24.37 -7.27
C ASP A 557 -22.18 -24.62 -7.14
N GLY A 558 -21.47 -23.80 -6.35
CA GLY A 558 -20.03 -23.92 -6.10
C GLY A 558 -19.12 -23.66 -7.29
N LYS A 559 -19.63 -23.06 -8.40
CA LYS A 559 -18.84 -22.83 -9.62
C LYS A 559 -18.24 -21.44 -9.71
N GLN A 560 -18.84 -20.48 -9.04
CA GLN A 560 -18.43 -19.07 -9.11
C GLN A 560 -18.25 -18.47 -7.71
N ILE A 561 -17.49 -17.40 -7.65
CA ILE A 561 -17.27 -16.60 -6.45
C ILE A 561 -17.64 -15.17 -6.81
N VAL A 562 -18.61 -14.59 -6.07
CA VAL A 562 -18.86 -13.15 -6.09
C VAL A 562 -17.99 -12.48 -5.03
N PHE A 563 -17.48 -11.30 -5.32
CA PHE A 563 -16.67 -10.53 -4.38
C PHE A 563 -16.75 -9.05 -4.70
N ASN A 564 -16.39 -8.23 -3.74
CA ASN A 564 -16.20 -6.81 -3.97
C ASN A 564 -14.73 -6.51 -4.26
N ALA A 565 -14.49 -5.67 -5.25
CA ALA A 565 -13.13 -5.27 -5.58
C ALA A 565 -13.05 -3.80 -6.01
N MET A 566 -11.86 -3.25 -5.82
CA MET A 566 -11.53 -1.87 -6.11
C MET A 566 -10.15 -1.79 -6.77
N LEU A 567 -10.06 -1.01 -7.84
CA LEU A 567 -8.79 -0.55 -8.40
C LEU A 567 -8.36 0.76 -7.71
N PRO A 568 -7.06 1.07 -7.65
CA PRO A 568 -6.57 2.33 -7.10
C PRO A 568 -7.29 3.54 -7.70
N GLY A 569 -7.83 4.43 -6.83
CA GLY A 569 -8.57 5.62 -7.24
C GLY A 569 -9.95 5.37 -7.86
N LYS A 570 -10.48 4.15 -7.76
CA LYS A 570 -11.83 3.79 -8.23
C LYS A 570 -12.73 3.38 -7.07
N SER A 571 -14.04 3.39 -7.30
CA SER A 571 -15.03 2.92 -6.33
C SER A 571 -15.06 1.38 -6.23
N TRP A 572 -15.55 0.88 -5.10
CA TRP A 572 -15.85 -0.53 -4.91
C TRP A 572 -16.96 -0.99 -5.85
N ASN A 573 -16.75 -2.13 -6.48
CA ASN A 573 -17.69 -2.74 -7.42
C ASN A 573 -17.78 -4.25 -7.19
N ILE A 574 -18.84 -4.86 -7.73
CA ILE A 574 -19.09 -6.28 -7.63
C ILE A 574 -18.48 -7.00 -8.83
N TYR A 575 -17.72 -8.04 -8.55
CA TYR A 575 -17.08 -8.91 -9.55
C TYR A 575 -17.49 -10.36 -9.35
N LEU A 576 -17.44 -11.11 -10.46
CA LEU A 576 -17.56 -12.57 -10.50
C LEU A 576 -16.27 -13.17 -11.07
N ILE A 577 -15.90 -14.33 -10.54
CA ILE A 577 -14.83 -15.16 -11.08
C ILE A 577 -15.21 -16.63 -10.99
N SER A 578 -14.76 -17.46 -11.94
CA SER A 578 -14.84 -18.91 -11.81
C SER A 578 -13.99 -19.40 -10.64
N ARG A 579 -14.45 -20.45 -9.95
CA ARG A 579 -13.67 -21.12 -8.90
C ARG A 579 -12.31 -21.63 -9.40
N ASP A 580 -12.21 -21.92 -10.69
CA ASP A 580 -11.00 -22.46 -11.32
C ASP A 580 -10.06 -21.36 -11.85
N GLY A 581 -10.42 -20.08 -11.61
CA GLY A 581 -9.65 -18.92 -12.02
C GLY A 581 -10.16 -18.32 -13.33
N GLY A 582 -9.31 -17.53 -13.96
CA GLY A 582 -9.64 -16.76 -15.17
C GLY A 582 -9.77 -15.27 -14.89
N THR A 583 -10.38 -14.54 -15.81
CA THR A 583 -10.55 -13.09 -15.67
C THR A 583 -11.75 -12.75 -14.79
N ALA A 584 -11.53 -11.96 -13.76
CA ALA A 584 -12.60 -11.42 -12.94
C ALA A 584 -13.47 -10.46 -13.76
N GLN A 585 -14.78 -10.72 -13.80
CA GLN A 585 -15.73 -9.95 -14.57
C GLN A 585 -16.55 -9.02 -13.67
N ARG A 586 -16.56 -7.74 -13.99
CA ARG A 586 -17.42 -6.76 -13.33
C ARG A 586 -18.87 -6.99 -13.74
N ILE A 587 -19.80 -7.07 -12.78
CA ILE A 587 -21.19 -7.42 -13.05
C ILE A 587 -21.96 -6.25 -13.66
N LEU A 588 -21.76 -5.04 -13.13
CA LEU A 588 -22.45 -3.83 -13.57
C LEU A 588 -21.46 -2.81 -14.13
N PRO A 589 -21.74 -2.17 -15.27
CA PRO A 589 -20.81 -1.20 -15.89
C PRO A 589 -20.75 0.16 -15.19
N SER A 590 -21.54 0.36 -14.13
CA SER A 590 -21.65 1.63 -13.41
C SER A 590 -20.45 1.87 -12.49
N ASP A 591 -19.88 3.08 -12.51
CA ASP A 591 -18.85 3.52 -11.55
C ASP A 591 -19.43 3.90 -10.17
N GLN A 592 -20.72 3.64 -9.95
CA GLN A 592 -21.35 3.83 -8.64
C GLN A 592 -20.83 2.79 -7.65
N PHE A 593 -20.79 3.18 -6.39
CA PHE A 593 -20.39 2.32 -5.29
C PHE A 593 -21.38 1.15 -5.12
N GLN A 594 -20.85 -0.08 -5.12
CA GLN A 594 -21.59 -1.33 -4.93
C GLN A 594 -20.84 -2.17 -3.92
N MET A 595 -21.52 -2.64 -2.88
CA MET A 595 -20.85 -3.37 -1.80
C MET A 595 -21.71 -4.51 -1.24
N ASP A 596 -21.03 -5.50 -0.68
CA ASP A 596 -21.59 -6.59 0.09
C ASP A 596 -22.60 -7.45 -0.66
N ALA A 597 -22.16 -7.98 -1.81
CA ALA A 597 -22.98 -8.85 -2.63
C ALA A 597 -23.25 -10.20 -1.96
N ASN A 598 -24.53 -10.64 -2.00
CA ASN A 598 -24.97 -11.92 -1.43
C ASN A 598 -25.88 -12.66 -2.42
N TRP A 599 -25.67 -13.96 -2.58
CA TRP A 599 -26.43 -14.81 -3.49
C TRP A 599 -27.81 -15.16 -2.95
N SER A 600 -28.82 -15.19 -3.84
CA SER A 600 -30.05 -15.93 -3.56
C SER A 600 -29.77 -17.45 -3.51
N PRO A 601 -30.52 -18.24 -2.75
CA PRO A 601 -30.30 -19.69 -2.65
C PRO A 601 -30.40 -20.46 -3.96
N ASP A 602 -31.16 -19.94 -4.95
CA ASP A 602 -31.27 -20.49 -6.29
C ASP A 602 -30.15 -20.07 -7.24
N GLY A 603 -29.29 -19.13 -6.81
CA GLY A 603 -28.15 -18.64 -7.59
C GLY A 603 -28.49 -17.73 -8.75
N GLN A 604 -29.75 -17.29 -8.88
CA GLN A 604 -30.19 -16.47 -10.01
C GLN A 604 -30.11 -14.96 -9.74
N THR A 605 -30.12 -14.56 -8.48
CA THR A 605 -30.14 -13.17 -8.04
C THR A 605 -29.02 -12.85 -7.08
N LEU A 606 -28.48 -11.65 -7.14
CA LEU A 606 -27.62 -11.09 -6.10
C LEU A 606 -28.33 -9.93 -5.39
N LEU A 607 -28.20 -9.88 -4.08
CA LEU A 607 -28.45 -8.69 -3.27
C LEU A 607 -27.18 -7.88 -3.13
N PHE A 608 -27.27 -6.57 -3.04
CA PHE A 608 -26.14 -5.71 -2.72
C PHE A 608 -26.59 -4.35 -2.16
N GLY A 609 -25.74 -3.72 -1.35
CA GLY A 609 -25.92 -2.34 -0.95
C GLY A 609 -25.46 -1.40 -2.05
N GLY A 610 -26.30 -0.43 -2.41
CA GLY A 610 -25.95 0.65 -3.33
C GLY A 610 -26.01 1.98 -2.59
N TYR A 611 -25.01 2.85 -2.85
CA TYR A 611 -24.96 4.17 -2.25
C TYR A 611 -25.01 5.22 -3.37
N ARG A 612 -25.97 6.13 -3.31
CA ARG A 612 -25.99 7.29 -4.20
C ARG A 612 -25.06 8.36 -3.66
N GLY A 613 -24.05 8.72 -4.43
CA GLY A 613 -23.32 9.96 -4.29
C GLY A 613 -22.22 10.03 -3.24
N GLY A 614 -21.82 8.92 -2.61
CA GLY A 614 -20.69 8.89 -1.69
C GLY A 614 -19.84 7.65 -1.95
N ALA A 615 -18.57 7.83 -2.28
CA ALA A 615 -17.63 6.75 -2.10
C ALA A 615 -17.57 6.45 -0.60
N LEU A 616 -17.77 5.19 -0.16
CA LEU A 616 -17.07 4.74 1.03
C LEU A 616 -15.60 4.82 0.65
N ARG A 617 -15.00 5.91 1.03
CA ARG A 617 -13.62 6.21 0.73
C ARG A 617 -12.80 5.27 1.58
N ALA A 618 -11.81 4.68 1.00
CA ALA A 618 -10.89 3.76 1.65
C ALA A 618 -10.08 4.49 2.73
N GLY A 619 -10.70 4.91 3.83
CA GLY A 619 -10.06 5.69 4.87
C GLY A 619 -10.93 6.01 6.08
N GLY A 620 -12.14 5.46 6.16
CA GLY A 620 -12.94 5.56 7.38
C GLY A 620 -13.52 6.95 7.69
N GLY A 621 -13.42 7.91 6.81
CA GLY A 621 -14.13 9.20 6.92
C GLY A 621 -15.61 9.00 6.65
N SER A 622 -16.45 9.28 7.65
CA SER A 622 -17.90 9.32 7.53
C SER A 622 -18.31 10.47 6.62
N LEU A 623 -18.44 10.20 5.31
CA LEU A 623 -19.36 11.03 4.54
C LEU A 623 -20.79 10.74 5.02
N PRO A 624 -21.71 11.70 4.92
CA PRO A 624 -23.12 11.38 5.04
C PRO A 624 -23.42 10.36 3.95
N ILE A 625 -23.49 9.08 4.35
CA ILE A 625 -23.91 7.98 3.50
C ILE A 625 -25.33 8.34 3.13
N GLN A 626 -25.54 8.79 1.89
CA GLN A 626 -26.90 9.00 1.42
C GLN A 626 -27.57 7.63 1.38
N ASN A 627 -28.62 7.51 2.16
CA ASN A 627 -29.38 6.29 2.42
C ASN A 627 -29.94 5.70 1.13
N GLY A 628 -29.11 4.92 0.41
CA GLY A 628 -29.55 4.12 -0.72
C GLY A 628 -30.34 2.89 -0.23
N PRO A 629 -31.19 2.32 -1.06
CA PRO A 629 -31.82 1.03 -0.78
C PRO A 629 -30.83 -0.12 -1.00
N ILE A 630 -31.20 -1.31 -0.50
CA ILE A 630 -30.65 -2.57 -1.00
C ILE A 630 -31.19 -2.81 -2.40
N TYR A 631 -30.35 -3.30 -3.29
CA TYR A 631 -30.70 -3.66 -4.65
C TYR A 631 -30.64 -5.16 -4.88
N THR A 632 -31.44 -5.64 -5.80
CA THR A 632 -31.35 -6.97 -6.39
C THR A 632 -30.85 -6.82 -7.84
N ILE A 633 -30.03 -7.76 -8.30
CA ILE A 633 -29.69 -7.92 -9.71
C ILE A 633 -30.02 -9.35 -10.15
N ASP A 634 -30.88 -9.48 -11.15
CA ASP A 634 -31.08 -10.72 -11.87
C ASP A 634 -29.90 -10.98 -12.80
N LEU A 635 -29.23 -12.10 -12.63
CA LEU A 635 -27.96 -12.38 -13.32
C LEU A 635 -28.15 -12.74 -14.80
N MET A 636 -29.31 -13.23 -15.21
CA MET A 636 -29.62 -13.50 -16.61
C MET A 636 -29.95 -12.22 -17.38
N THR A 637 -30.88 -11.43 -16.86
CA THR A 637 -31.38 -10.23 -17.55
C THR A 637 -30.56 -8.98 -17.25
N LYS A 638 -29.68 -9.01 -16.25
CA LYS A 638 -28.93 -7.87 -15.70
C LYS A 638 -29.82 -6.74 -15.19
N ARG A 639 -31.09 -7.03 -14.94
CA ARG A 639 -32.04 -6.05 -14.41
C ARG A 639 -31.74 -5.79 -12.93
N VAL A 640 -31.56 -4.52 -12.59
CA VAL A 640 -31.38 -4.05 -11.21
C VAL A 640 -32.69 -3.45 -10.71
N SER A 641 -33.11 -3.85 -9.51
CA SER A 641 -34.33 -3.35 -8.87
C SER A 641 -34.08 -3.06 -7.38
N PRO A 642 -34.63 -2.00 -6.81
CA PRO A 642 -34.54 -1.75 -5.38
C PRO A 642 -35.42 -2.76 -4.61
N LEU A 643 -34.93 -3.26 -3.47
CA LEU A 643 -35.71 -4.04 -2.56
C LEU A 643 -36.69 -3.13 -1.79
N PRO A 644 -38.01 -3.41 -1.82
CA PRO A 644 -39.01 -2.53 -1.21
C PRO A 644 -38.72 -2.24 0.27
N GLY A 645 -38.88 -0.97 0.70
CA GLY A 645 -38.75 -0.55 2.08
C GLY A 645 -37.33 -0.59 2.67
N SER A 646 -36.30 -0.86 1.86
CA SER A 646 -34.92 -1.03 2.34
C SER A 646 -34.08 0.25 2.33
N SER A 647 -34.68 1.42 2.17
CA SER A 647 -33.96 2.69 2.19
C SER A 647 -33.24 2.91 3.52
N GLY A 648 -31.95 3.16 3.48
CA GLY A 648 -31.12 3.31 4.69
C GLY A 648 -30.67 1.99 5.31
N PHE A 649 -30.80 0.86 4.64
CA PHE A 649 -30.33 -0.44 5.10
C PHE A 649 -29.06 -0.83 4.35
N PHE A 650 -28.24 -1.66 5.00
CA PHE A 650 -26.97 -2.18 4.44
C PHE A 650 -26.75 -3.64 4.88
N SER A 651 -25.69 -4.27 4.33
CA SER A 651 -25.25 -5.62 4.67
C SER A 651 -26.33 -6.69 4.52
N PRO A 652 -26.94 -6.84 3.31
CA PRO A 652 -28.02 -7.79 3.11
C PRO A 652 -27.53 -9.26 3.13
N ARG A 653 -28.28 -10.14 3.80
CA ARG A 653 -28.00 -11.58 3.85
C ARG A 653 -29.26 -12.37 3.58
N TRP A 654 -29.24 -13.13 2.51
CA TRP A 654 -30.32 -14.06 2.20
C TRP A 654 -30.26 -15.29 3.15
N SER A 655 -31.40 -15.70 3.69
CA SER A 655 -31.48 -16.94 4.46
C SER A 655 -31.25 -18.16 3.56
N PRO A 656 -30.69 -19.28 4.08
CA PRO A 656 -30.42 -20.48 3.28
C PRO A 656 -31.67 -21.08 2.63
N ASP A 657 -32.86 -20.91 3.24
CA ASP A 657 -34.15 -21.39 2.73
C ASP A 657 -34.83 -20.40 1.76
N GLY A 658 -34.26 -19.21 1.56
CA GLY A 658 -34.79 -18.18 0.69
C GLY A 658 -36.01 -17.40 1.17
N LYS A 659 -36.45 -17.64 2.41
CA LYS A 659 -37.67 -17.01 2.92
C LYS A 659 -37.45 -15.63 3.52
N HIS A 660 -36.24 -15.36 4.01
CA HIS A 660 -35.92 -14.13 4.70
C HIS A 660 -34.66 -13.46 4.13
N ILE A 661 -34.59 -12.14 4.30
CA ILE A 661 -33.37 -11.35 4.08
C ILE A 661 -33.10 -10.58 5.37
N ALA A 662 -31.93 -10.79 5.98
CA ALA A 662 -31.47 -9.98 7.09
C ALA A 662 -30.75 -8.75 6.56
N ALA A 663 -30.89 -7.60 7.22
CA ALA A 663 -30.14 -6.38 6.94
C ALA A 663 -30.07 -5.49 8.18
N ILE A 664 -29.15 -4.53 8.19
CA ILE A 664 -28.95 -3.61 9.31
C ILE A 664 -29.29 -2.19 8.89
N THR A 665 -29.98 -1.43 9.76
CA THR A 665 -30.22 -0.01 9.51
C THR A 665 -28.97 0.82 9.76
N MET A 666 -28.70 1.83 8.92
CA MET A 666 -27.55 2.73 9.09
C MET A 666 -27.69 3.63 10.32
N ALA A 667 -28.92 4.12 10.58
CA ALA A 667 -29.15 5.15 11.60
C ALA A 667 -29.02 4.63 13.04
N HIS A 668 -29.58 3.45 13.30
CA HIS A 668 -29.71 2.91 14.67
C HIS A 668 -29.02 1.56 14.86
N ARG A 669 -28.37 1.04 13.80
CA ARG A 669 -27.76 -0.29 13.82
C ARG A 669 -28.74 -1.39 14.22
N THR A 670 -30.01 -1.24 13.85
CA THR A 670 -31.09 -2.21 14.12
C THR A 670 -31.04 -3.34 13.10
N LEU A 671 -31.07 -4.57 13.58
CA LEU A 671 -31.22 -5.76 12.75
C LEU A 671 -32.66 -5.90 12.29
N MET A 672 -32.87 -5.95 10.99
CA MET A 672 -34.16 -6.07 10.32
C MET A 672 -34.25 -7.38 9.55
N LEU A 673 -35.43 -7.99 9.55
CA LEU A 673 -35.75 -9.17 8.74
C LEU A 673 -36.85 -8.81 7.72
N PHE A 674 -36.57 -9.11 6.46
CA PHE A 674 -37.54 -9.03 5.36
C PHE A 674 -38.12 -10.39 5.07
N ASP A 675 -39.44 -10.51 5.14
CA ASP A 675 -40.15 -11.70 4.71
C ASP A 675 -40.41 -11.60 3.19
N VAL A 676 -39.87 -12.54 2.44
CA VAL A 676 -39.89 -12.52 0.96
C VAL A 676 -41.32 -12.75 0.45
N SER A 677 -42.17 -13.49 1.17
CA SER A 677 -43.51 -13.79 0.75
C SER A 677 -44.48 -12.61 0.96
N THR A 678 -44.36 -11.93 2.09
CA THR A 678 -45.22 -10.79 2.44
C THR A 678 -44.62 -9.43 2.02
N GLN A 679 -43.34 -9.41 1.65
CA GLN A 679 -42.57 -8.20 1.29
C GLN A 679 -42.55 -7.14 2.42
N LYS A 680 -42.51 -7.56 3.67
CA LYS A 680 -42.51 -6.70 4.85
C LYS A 680 -41.23 -6.83 5.66
N TRP A 681 -40.79 -5.71 6.18
CA TRP A 681 -39.70 -5.64 7.14
C TRP A 681 -40.23 -5.70 8.56
N THR A 682 -39.55 -6.46 9.43
CA THR A 682 -39.77 -6.51 10.87
C THR A 682 -38.48 -6.30 11.60
N GLU A 683 -38.52 -5.57 12.71
CA GLU A 683 -37.39 -5.42 13.61
C GLU A 683 -37.15 -6.75 14.36
N ALA A 684 -35.87 -7.18 14.35
CA ALA A 684 -35.48 -8.43 15.03
C ALA A 684 -34.59 -8.15 16.24
N PHE A 685 -33.77 -7.07 16.21
CA PHE A 685 -32.92 -6.73 17.35
C PHE A 685 -32.44 -5.28 17.25
N GLY A 686 -32.44 -4.53 18.36
CA GLY A 686 -32.27 -3.09 18.41
C GLY A 686 -30.83 -2.55 18.41
N SER A 687 -29.77 -3.39 18.49
CA SER A 687 -28.38 -2.90 18.58
C SER A 687 -27.36 -3.80 17.90
N ALA A 688 -27.69 -4.35 16.73
CA ALA A 688 -26.76 -5.15 15.95
C ALA A 688 -25.66 -4.29 15.33
N MET A 689 -24.44 -4.83 15.21
CA MET A 689 -23.28 -4.08 14.73
C MET A 689 -22.74 -4.50 13.37
N GLY A 690 -23.10 -5.65 12.89
CA GLY A 690 -22.66 -6.14 11.59
C GLY A 690 -22.13 -7.58 11.61
N TRP A 691 -21.66 -8.01 10.44
CA TRP A 691 -21.19 -9.36 10.19
C TRP A 691 -22.27 -10.43 10.43
N GLU A 692 -23.54 -10.08 10.16
CA GLU A 692 -24.65 -11.04 10.27
C GLU A 692 -24.41 -12.24 9.37
N GLN A 693 -24.53 -13.44 9.94
CA GLN A 693 -24.33 -14.72 9.29
C GLN A 693 -25.48 -15.66 9.67
N TRP A 694 -26.12 -16.26 8.68
CA TRP A 694 -27.10 -17.31 8.93
C TRP A 694 -26.39 -18.60 9.33
N SER A 695 -26.97 -19.33 10.32
CA SER A 695 -26.63 -20.74 10.55
C SER A 695 -26.88 -21.55 9.26
N HIS A 696 -26.20 -22.68 9.12
CA HIS A 696 -26.33 -23.53 7.94
C HIS A 696 -27.77 -24.04 7.74
N ASP A 697 -28.47 -24.29 8.84
CA ASP A 697 -29.86 -24.73 8.85
C ASP A 697 -30.90 -23.59 8.78
N GLY A 698 -30.43 -22.34 8.79
CA GLY A 698 -31.27 -21.13 8.73
C GLY A 698 -32.09 -20.86 10.01
N ARG A 699 -31.88 -21.61 11.12
CA ARG A 699 -32.63 -21.41 12.37
C ARG A 699 -32.11 -20.31 13.25
N TYR A 700 -30.83 -19.91 13.04
CA TYR A 700 -30.17 -18.88 13.81
C TYR A 700 -29.54 -17.82 12.89
N LEU A 701 -29.49 -16.62 13.43
CA LEU A 701 -28.73 -15.50 12.81
C LEU A 701 -27.69 -15.01 13.81
N TYR A 702 -26.42 -15.16 13.48
CA TYR A 702 -25.27 -14.71 14.26
C TYR A 702 -24.90 -13.28 13.88
N PHE A 703 -24.51 -12.45 14.84
CA PHE A 703 -24.02 -11.09 14.60
C PHE A 703 -23.13 -10.60 15.74
N SER A 704 -22.30 -9.58 15.46
CA SER A 704 -21.60 -8.86 16.50
C SER A 704 -22.59 -7.95 17.24
N ASP A 705 -22.64 -8.08 18.55
CA ASP A 705 -23.36 -7.17 19.42
C ASP A 705 -22.37 -6.16 19.99
N TYR A 706 -22.67 -4.89 19.77
CA TYR A 706 -21.89 -3.77 20.22
C TYR A 706 -22.84 -2.77 20.88
N ASN A 707 -23.02 -2.92 22.16
CA ASN A 707 -23.79 -1.97 22.94
C ASN A 707 -22.90 -0.77 23.28
N PRO A 708 -23.22 0.44 22.83
CA PRO A 708 -22.45 1.66 23.19
C PRO A 708 -22.30 1.86 24.70
N ALA A 709 -23.28 1.42 25.50
CA ALA A 709 -23.20 1.45 26.96
C ALA A 709 -22.30 0.33 27.54
N GLN A 710 -21.82 -0.61 26.72
CA GLN A 710 -20.93 -1.72 27.05
C GLN A 710 -19.76 -1.82 26.07
N GLU A 711 -19.31 -0.70 25.51
CA GLU A 711 -18.27 -0.60 24.48
C GLU A 711 -16.98 -1.38 24.75
N LEU A 712 -16.72 -1.68 26.01
CA LEU A 712 -15.52 -2.40 26.46
C LEU A 712 -15.59 -3.92 26.23
N HIS A 713 -16.74 -4.47 25.81
CA HIS A 713 -16.96 -5.91 25.74
C HIS A 713 -17.61 -6.37 24.42
N PRO A 714 -16.91 -6.27 23.28
CA PRO A 714 -17.43 -6.79 22.02
C PRO A 714 -17.66 -8.30 22.13
N ARG A 715 -18.85 -8.74 21.72
CA ARG A 715 -19.28 -10.14 21.80
C ARG A 715 -19.96 -10.58 20.52
N VAL A 716 -20.00 -11.89 20.28
CA VAL A 716 -20.83 -12.50 19.24
C VAL A 716 -22.02 -13.16 19.92
N VAL A 717 -23.21 -12.85 19.41
CA VAL A 717 -24.49 -13.40 19.84
C VAL A 717 -25.20 -14.05 18.65
N ARG A 718 -26.24 -14.87 18.93
CA ARG A 718 -27.14 -15.35 17.88
C ARG A 718 -28.60 -15.16 18.27
N LEU A 719 -29.40 -14.83 17.28
CA LEU A 719 -30.86 -14.77 17.38
C LEU A 719 -31.43 -16.10 16.95
N ARG A 720 -32.29 -16.70 17.78
CA ARG A 720 -33.10 -17.84 17.41
C ARG A 720 -34.41 -17.37 16.76
N LEU A 721 -34.64 -17.76 15.49
CA LEU A 721 -35.79 -17.23 14.74
C LEU A 721 -37.15 -17.71 15.28
N SER A 722 -37.23 -18.91 15.88
CA SER A 722 -38.50 -19.51 16.34
C SER A 722 -39.16 -18.73 17.46
N ASP A 723 -38.41 -18.09 18.34
CA ASP A 723 -38.91 -17.42 19.54
C ASP A 723 -38.31 -16.03 19.79
N GLY A 724 -37.41 -15.55 18.87
CA GLY A 724 -36.76 -14.27 19.00
C GLY A 724 -35.73 -14.17 20.12
N LYS A 725 -35.28 -15.29 20.70
CA LYS A 725 -34.36 -15.30 21.82
C LYS A 725 -32.93 -15.03 21.37
N ILE A 726 -32.25 -14.11 22.08
CA ILE A 726 -30.83 -13.84 21.91
C ILE A 726 -30.03 -14.75 22.85
N GLU A 727 -29.02 -15.41 22.26
CA GLU A 727 -28.10 -16.28 22.97
C GLU A 727 -26.68 -15.71 22.84
N HIS A 728 -26.00 -15.55 23.98
CA HIS A 728 -24.58 -15.17 24.03
C HIS A 728 -23.71 -16.37 23.63
N ILE A 729 -22.71 -16.15 22.77
CA ILE A 729 -21.81 -17.19 22.29
C ILE A 729 -20.40 -17.01 22.84
N VAL A 730 -19.80 -15.83 22.63
CA VAL A 730 -18.41 -15.60 23.04
C VAL A 730 -18.09 -14.10 23.16
N ASP A 731 -17.29 -13.76 24.18
CA ASP A 731 -16.65 -12.46 24.33
C ASP A 731 -15.30 -12.46 23.57
N VAL A 732 -15.06 -11.42 22.77
CA VAL A 732 -13.92 -11.36 21.88
C VAL A 732 -12.99 -10.16 22.13
N GLN A 733 -13.15 -9.51 23.30
CA GLN A 733 -12.35 -8.36 23.71
C GLN A 733 -10.83 -8.64 23.77
N ASN A 734 -10.45 -9.85 24.21
CA ASN A 734 -9.04 -10.23 24.41
C ASN A 734 -8.46 -10.99 23.22
N LEU A 735 -9.22 -11.17 22.14
CA LEU A 735 -8.76 -11.96 20.98
C LEU A 735 -7.73 -11.23 20.11
N GLY A 736 -7.59 -9.90 20.22
CA GLY A 736 -6.73 -9.12 19.34
C GLY A 736 -7.16 -9.23 17.87
N ARG A 737 -8.46 -9.04 17.60
CA ARG A 737 -9.00 -9.20 16.25
C ARG A 737 -8.42 -8.19 15.27
N LEU A 738 -8.16 -8.66 14.04
CA LEU A 738 -7.87 -7.74 12.94
C LEU A 738 -9.11 -6.90 12.64
N THR A 739 -8.91 -5.60 12.56
CA THR A 739 -9.93 -4.65 12.09
C THR A 739 -9.55 -4.13 10.72
N THR A 740 -10.41 -4.31 9.73
CA THR A 740 -10.15 -3.90 8.35
C THR A 740 -10.98 -2.69 7.97
N GLY A 741 -10.40 -1.51 8.10
CA GLY A 741 -11.01 -0.23 7.67
C GLY A 741 -12.42 -0.05 8.22
N SER A 742 -13.32 0.46 7.40
CA SER A 742 -14.73 0.69 7.74
C SER A 742 -15.58 -0.59 7.91
N LEU A 743 -15.05 -1.76 7.54
CA LEU A 743 -15.76 -3.03 7.67
C LEU A 743 -15.70 -3.60 9.10
N GLY A 744 -14.82 -3.07 9.96
CA GLY A 744 -14.66 -3.52 11.33
C GLY A 744 -13.94 -4.87 11.45
N ALA A 745 -14.09 -5.51 12.62
CA ALA A 745 -13.45 -6.78 12.91
C ALA A 745 -14.33 -7.95 12.42
N TRP A 746 -13.83 -8.65 11.39
CA TRP A 746 -14.54 -9.76 10.75
C TRP A 746 -14.69 -10.97 11.67
N PHE A 747 -15.84 -11.62 11.57
CA PHE A 747 -16.01 -13.03 11.90
C PHE A 747 -16.83 -13.75 10.81
N GLY A 748 -16.69 -15.07 10.74
CA GLY A 748 -17.45 -15.95 9.83
C GLY A 748 -17.90 -17.20 10.53
N LEU A 749 -18.69 -18.02 9.84
CA LEU A 749 -19.11 -19.35 10.28
C LEU A 749 -18.40 -20.42 9.46
N ALA A 750 -17.91 -21.45 10.11
CA ALA A 750 -17.54 -22.71 9.50
C ALA A 750 -18.80 -23.54 9.17
N PRO A 751 -18.69 -24.61 8.36
CA PRO A 751 -19.84 -25.46 8.00
C PRO A 751 -20.66 -26.04 9.17
N ASP A 752 -20.02 -26.21 10.31
CA ASP A 752 -20.65 -26.70 11.55
C ASP A 752 -21.14 -25.57 12.48
N ASP A 753 -21.29 -24.36 11.94
CA ASP A 753 -21.67 -23.13 12.65
C ASP A 753 -20.67 -22.66 13.74
N SER A 754 -19.47 -23.25 13.83
CA SER A 754 -18.42 -22.71 14.70
C SER A 754 -17.87 -21.38 14.17
N LEU A 755 -17.57 -20.47 15.10
CA LEU A 755 -17.11 -19.12 14.76
C LEU A 755 -15.64 -19.12 14.31
N LEU A 756 -15.35 -18.36 13.26
CA LEU A 756 -14.02 -18.09 12.75
C LEU A 756 -13.68 -16.60 12.91
N PHE A 757 -12.44 -16.33 13.29
CA PHE A 757 -11.94 -14.97 13.48
C PHE A 757 -10.57 -14.79 12.83
N ALA A 758 -10.26 -13.55 12.47
CA ALA A 758 -8.94 -13.13 12.06
C ALA A 758 -8.22 -12.48 13.25
N ARG A 759 -7.29 -13.21 13.89
CA ARG A 759 -6.47 -12.72 15.00
C ARG A 759 -5.25 -11.99 14.46
N ASN A 760 -5.06 -10.74 14.84
CA ASN A 760 -3.88 -9.95 14.47
C ASN A 760 -2.68 -10.44 15.29
N ILE A 761 -1.67 -10.94 14.59
CA ILE A 761 -0.37 -11.35 15.12
C ILE A 761 0.77 -10.55 14.49
N SER A 762 0.46 -9.37 13.97
CA SER A 762 1.46 -8.45 13.43
C SER A 762 2.40 -7.99 14.52
N THR A 763 3.66 -7.82 14.18
CA THR A 763 4.69 -7.28 15.08
C THR A 763 5.17 -5.94 14.58
N GLN A 764 5.46 -5.06 15.52
CA GLN A 764 6.00 -3.72 15.25
C GLN A 764 7.22 -3.50 16.12
N GLU A 765 8.36 -3.22 15.48
CA GLU A 765 9.61 -3.02 16.17
C GLU A 765 10.33 -1.78 15.63
N ILE A 766 11.14 -1.15 16.45
CA ILE A 766 11.97 -0.02 16.02
C ILE A 766 13.24 -0.56 15.38
N TYR A 767 13.59 0.00 14.24
CA TYR A 767 14.80 -0.31 13.47
C TYR A 767 15.64 0.94 13.28
N ALA A 768 16.96 0.77 13.28
CA ALA A 768 17.92 1.73 12.75
C ALA A 768 18.32 1.29 11.32
N LEU A 769 18.18 2.19 10.38
CA LEU A 769 18.50 2.01 8.96
C LEU A 769 19.74 2.86 8.67
N GLU A 770 20.89 2.23 8.47
CA GLU A 770 22.13 2.91 8.04
C GLU A 770 22.02 3.32 6.57
N VAL A 771 22.17 4.59 6.27
CA VAL A 771 21.96 5.14 4.93
C VAL A 771 23.25 5.71 4.37
N ASP A 772 23.56 5.28 3.14
CA ASP A 772 24.61 5.90 2.32
C ASP A 772 23.99 7.05 1.53
N TRP A 773 24.34 8.28 1.93
CA TRP A 773 23.87 9.50 1.27
C TRP A 773 24.92 9.96 0.24
N PRO A 774 24.54 10.30 -0.99
CA PRO A 774 25.46 10.72 -2.04
C PRO A 774 26.09 12.10 -1.81
#